data_f5f1d7cdd43c2d31fd1b2299bedbcea7
#
_entry.id   f5f1d7cdd43c2d31fd1b2299bedbcea7
#
_cell.length_a   1.000
_cell.length_b   1.000
_cell.length_c   1.000
_cell.angle_alpha   90.00
_cell.angle_beta   90.00
_cell.angle_gamma   90.00
#
_symmetry.space_group_name_H-M   'P 1'
#
loop_
_entity.id
_entity.type
_entity.pdbx_description
1 polymer ?
#
loop_
_entity_poly.entity_id
_entity_poly.type
_entity_poly.pdbx_seq_one_letter_code
_entity_poly.pdbx_strand_id
1 'polypeptide(L)'
;MKWRTYSVFVSSTFADMQAERDYLQSHVFPLINEELRRDCISLRVIDLRFGINTLETSEESVEEKVLRVCIDEINRSHPFFLGLLGNRYGTTPLESKLPRMAQQYKGQSITAIEIMHGFLQREDIHGCLFMERDSACYEQIPAETRATYDDSINPAKSLEWKKLQSLKQKIKSRLAAKQRQSCYHEYSTKWNGLFMTALEDFGNIVKESILNEIHSHFTAEHNDAPFVDEKRSQEEFLHLHRERRYPRHQLINDLSEKIESGTGLIALTGVAGTGKSSLYTALVDRFLQCGDMIVLYHATDTGQENRSVDHMLARWIYQLEQCLRVNHQDTSDAEARVTYFRALLKKVPEGKKIVLLIDAVEGFFQTSAAKYLTFYPKSRIPGCCLFCTCLPETADAIAEFHHSMLRCEMPPLRQEEAEGIINKFATFEDKELYPQNIDTLLSIRSEKGFCYESALWLLIALQYATRLNQRDFTAASILADLYEGSFDKGLIAFIDQEIRQFPDNEEHLFTDYLHRITDAYGSLPRLLFRYLSASYNGLDEDVLKELLGDDWDPRTFAIIRSFLRGFITEQSQMKSWQLMHRKVRIPLTAAEKADLCGHIASIYLHKLYAKQTVTDNLFYYLFYSNDTLNAFHYVFSNKWYASRVKEELIGVSEIIGAEELLTFLFATYDPRHKGIRKLMPAWVAMIRVKDCVMDLANAACKRGDYQKTVLLIDKFHAFLFDAQIPYDIKLLNYMLTVEIKLEATERIYPDSQQMEEYRRAIGQMKIRGPISLLLAPIAKWYYNWQITKIK
;
A
#
# COMPACT_ATOMS: atom_id res chain seq x y z
N MET A 1 17.93 -7.97 4.10
CA MET A 1 18.01 -6.92 5.15
C MET A 1 16.91 -7.15 6.15
N LYS A 2 17.15 -6.95 7.44
CA LYS A 2 16.12 -7.09 8.48
C LYS A 2 15.71 -5.70 8.93
N TRP A 3 14.42 -5.40 8.93
CA TRP A 3 13.91 -4.14 9.47
C TRP A 3 14.26 -3.99 10.95
N ARG A 4 14.61 -2.77 11.34
CA ARG A 4 14.91 -2.39 12.73
C ARG A 4 13.94 -1.30 13.16
N THR A 5 13.32 -1.48 14.32
CA THR A 5 12.41 -0.48 14.90
C THR A 5 13.08 0.12 16.12
N TYR A 6 13.21 1.44 16.14
CA TYR A 6 13.66 2.21 17.31
C TYR A 6 12.46 2.92 17.90
N SER A 7 12.43 3.03 19.23
CA SER A 7 11.39 3.78 19.92
C SER A 7 11.94 5.06 20.50
N VAL A 8 11.16 6.15 20.45
CA VAL A 8 11.45 7.42 21.13
C VAL A 8 10.35 7.72 22.12
N PHE A 9 10.71 7.93 23.38
CA PHE A 9 9.78 8.36 24.42
C PHE A 9 9.70 9.88 24.47
N VAL A 10 8.48 10.43 24.43
CA VAL A 10 8.23 11.88 24.51
C VAL A 10 7.71 12.22 25.91
N SER A 11 8.54 12.86 26.72
CA SER A 11 8.22 13.33 28.06
C SER A 11 7.87 14.82 28.06
N SER A 12 6.70 15.19 28.55
CA SER A 12 6.32 16.59 28.78
C SER A 12 5.13 16.69 29.73
N THR A 13 4.85 17.89 30.21
CA THR A 13 3.54 18.20 30.77
C THR A 13 2.44 18.17 29.70
N PHE A 14 1.23 17.70 30.09
CA PHE A 14 0.16 17.48 29.12
C PHE A 14 -0.55 18.78 28.70
N ALA A 15 -0.92 19.61 29.66
CA ALA A 15 -1.84 20.71 29.40
C ALA A 15 -1.26 21.86 28.56
N ASP A 16 0.04 22.09 28.64
CA ASP A 16 0.71 23.23 28.01
C ASP A 16 1.57 22.85 26.79
N MET A 17 1.83 21.54 26.55
CA MET A 17 2.66 21.04 25.45
C MET A 17 1.87 20.26 24.36
N GLN A 18 0.56 20.46 24.31
CA GLN A 18 -0.28 19.74 23.33
C GLN A 18 0.08 20.13 21.89
N ALA A 19 0.28 21.41 21.62
CA ALA A 19 0.61 21.90 20.28
C ALA A 19 1.94 21.34 19.76
N GLU A 20 2.98 21.29 20.62
CA GLU A 20 4.27 20.69 20.28
C GLU A 20 4.15 19.18 20.00
N ARG A 21 3.40 18.46 20.84
CA ARG A 21 3.18 17.03 20.64
C ARG A 21 2.41 16.75 19.34
N ASP A 22 1.37 17.54 19.05
CA ASP A 22 0.62 17.43 17.80
C ASP A 22 1.53 17.72 16.59
N TYR A 23 2.37 18.75 16.72
CA TYR A 23 3.33 19.10 15.66
C TYR A 23 4.36 17.99 15.42
N LEU A 24 4.89 17.39 16.48
CA LEU A 24 5.79 16.25 16.38
C LEU A 24 5.13 15.05 15.69
N GLN A 25 3.91 14.69 16.12
CA GLN A 25 3.18 13.54 15.58
C GLN A 25 2.77 13.74 14.11
N SER A 26 2.33 14.95 13.78
CA SER A 26 1.80 15.24 12.45
C SER A 26 2.87 15.68 11.45
N HIS A 27 3.94 16.38 11.88
CA HIS A 27 4.88 17.03 10.97
C HIS A 27 6.32 16.50 11.07
N VAL A 28 6.78 16.03 12.23
CA VAL A 28 8.20 15.70 12.43
C VAL A 28 8.47 14.19 12.26
N PHE A 29 7.78 13.36 13.03
CA PHE A 29 8.01 11.91 13.00
C PHE A 29 7.68 11.24 11.67
N PRO A 30 6.66 11.69 10.90
CA PRO A 30 6.46 11.17 9.55
C PRO A 30 7.65 11.43 8.62
N LEU A 31 8.25 12.62 8.68
CA LEU A 31 9.42 12.96 7.87
C LEU A 31 10.66 12.15 8.25
N ILE A 32 10.86 11.93 9.55
CA ILE A 32 11.96 11.07 10.05
C ILE A 32 11.77 9.63 9.52
N ASN A 33 10.57 9.08 9.66
CA ASN A 33 10.28 7.73 9.18
C ASN A 33 10.44 7.59 7.66
N GLU A 34 10.10 8.64 6.90
CA GLU A 34 10.34 8.70 5.45
C GLU A 34 11.81 8.53 5.11
N GLU A 35 12.66 9.30 5.79
CA GLU A 35 14.09 9.31 5.52
C GLU A 35 14.75 7.99 5.95
N LEU A 36 14.39 7.45 7.11
CA LEU A 36 14.92 6.20 7.67
C LEU A 36 14.47 4.93 6.92
N ARG A 37 13.38 5.01 6.20
CA ARG A 37 12.83 3.88 5.44
C ARG A 37 13.82 3.33 4.41
N ARG A 38 14.63 4.18 3.81
CA ARG A 38 15.69 3.78 2.85
C ARG A 38 16.71 2.84 3.47
N ASP A 39 16.93 2.95 4.77
CA ASP A 39 17.86 2.13 5.54
C ASP A 39 17.19 0.93 6.24
N CYS A 40 15.93 0.64 5.91
CA CYS A 40 15.10 -0.38 6.56
C CYS A 40 14.97 -0.12 8.08
N ILE A 41 14.84 1.15 8.47
CA ILE A 41 14.65 1.60 9.86
C ILE A 41 13.28 2.23 9.97
N SER A 42 12.56 1.93 11.05
CA SER A 42 11.34 2.61 11.46
C SER A 42 11.49 3.22 12.86
N LEU A 43 10.94 4.42 13.06
CA LEU A 43 10.88 5.08 14.36
C LEU A 43 9.46 4.94 14.90
N ARG A 44 9.31 4.31 16.07
CA ARG A 44 8.10 4.24 16.84
C ARG A 44 8.10 5.35 17.89
N VAL A 45 7.02 6.12 17.98
CA VAL A 45 6.90 7.21 18.94
C VAL A 45 6.00 6.75 20.09
N ILE A 46 6.48 6.87 21.30
CA ILE A 46 5.74 6.59 22.54
C ILE A 46 5.34 7.95 23.13
N ASP A 47 4.09 8.30 22.89
CA ASP A 47 3.42 9.52 23.39
C ASP A 47 2.21 9.11 24.22
N LEU A 48 2.37 9.05 25.52
CA LEU A 48 1.35 8.60 26.49
C LEU A 48 0.26 9.66 26.79
N ARG A 49 0.18 10.72 26.00
CA ARG A 49 -0.91 11.71 26.10
C ARG A 49 -2.29 11.08 25.97
N PHE A 50 -2.38 10.01 25.23
CA PHE A 50 -3.57 9.26 24.93
C PHE A 50 -3.29 7.78 25.18
N GLY A 51 -4.13 7.09 25.96
CA GLY A 51 -4.03 5.65 26.01
C GLY A 51 -3.75 5.05 27.37
N ILE A 52 -3.79 5.82 28.44
CA ILE A 52 -3.87 5.22 29.77
C ILE A 52 -5.30 5.41 30.24
N ASN A 53 -6.04 4.30 30.34
CA ASN A 53 -7.36 4.32 30.96
C ASN A 53 -7.26 4.79 32.40
N THR A 54 -7.67 6.03 32.66
CA THR A 54 -7.59 6.68 33.96
C THR A 54 -8.81 6.42 34.82
N LEU A 55 -9.79 5.63 34.36
CA LEU A 55 -10.91 5.21 35.18
C LEU A 55 -10.40 4.27 36.29
N GLU A 56 -10.78 4.57 37.52
CA GLU A 56 -10.38 3.80 38.70
C GLU A 56 -10.80 2.32 38.56
N THR A 57 -9.83 1.42 38.64
CA THR A 57 -10.08 0.01 38.89
C THR A 57 -9.99 -0.25 40.38
N SER A 58 -10.70 -1.27 40.88
CA SER A 58 -10.80 -1.54 42.31
C SER A 58 -9.47 -1.88 43.03
N GLU A 59 -8.38 -2.08 42.30
CA GLU A 59 -7.11 -2.55 42.84
C GLU A 59 -5.92 -1.60 42.70
N GLU A 60 -5.95 -0.66 41.74
CA GLU A 60 -4.84 0.24 41.47
C GLU A 60 -5.31 1.69 41.20
N SER A 61 -4.65 2.66 41.81
CA SER A 61 -4.98 4.08 41.56
C SER A 61 -4.51 4.50 40.17
N VAL A 62 -5.21 5.46 39.57
CA VAL A 62 -4.90 6.04 38.27
C VAL A 62 -3.44 6.50 38.16
N GLU A 63 -2.95 7.23 39.18
CA GLU A 63 -1.60 7.76 39.18
C GLU A 63 -0.54 6.64 39.24
N GLU A 64 -0.81 5.56 39.95
CA GLU A 64 0.06 4.39 40.06
C GLU A 64 0.18 3.67 38.73
N LYS A 65 -0.95 3.46 38.05
CA LYS A 65 -1.02 2.84 36.72
C LYS A 65 -0.28 3.68 35.69
N VAL A 66 -0.55 5.00 35.62
CA VAL A 66 0.12 5.95 34.71
C VAL A 66 1.62 5.90 34.89
N LEU A 67 2.11 6.00 36.12
CA LEU A 67 3.53 6.07 36.40
C LEU A 67 4.25 4.74 36.10
N ARG A 68 3.61 3.61 36.36
CA ARG A 68 4.15 2.30 35.98
C ARG A 68 4.31 2.16 34.48
N VAL A 69 3.29 2.51 33.70
CA VAL A 69 3.32 2.47 32.25
C VAL A 69 4.40 3.40 31.71
N CYS A 70 4.52 4.64 32.22
CA CYS A 70 5.57 5.57 31.82
C CYS A 70 6.98 4.97 32.03
N ILE A 71 7.25 4.39 33.19
CA ILE A 71 8.56 3.81 33.50
C ILE A 71 8.86 2.60 32.59
N ASP A 72 7.89 1.74 32.36
CA ASP A 72 8.04 0.56 31.49
C ASP A 72 8.34 0.99 30.04
N GLU A 73 7.60 1.97 29.52
CA GLU A 73 7.83 2.47 28.16
C GLU A 73 9.13 3.24 28.01
N ILE A 74 9.57 4.01 29.00
CA ILE A 74 10.89 4.64 29.01
C ILE A 74 11.99 3.58 28.92
N ASN A 75 11.86 2.46 29.61
CA ASN A 75 12.83 1.37 29.55
C ASN A 75 12.85 0.69 28.18
N ARG A 76 11.71 0.57 27.52
CA ARG A 76 11.59 -0.01 26.16
C ARG A 76 12.10 0.93 25.07
N SER A 77 12.01 2.25 25.27
CA SER A 77 12.39 3.25 24.26
C SER A 77 13.87 3.59 24.24
N HIS A 78 14.67 3.06 25.17
CA HIS A 78 16.10 3.32 25.18
C HIS A 78 16.75 2.99 23.81
N PRO A 79 17.62 3.87 23.27
CA PRO A 79 18.24 5.04 23.94
C PRO A 79 17.46 6.36 23.74
N PHE A 80 16.43 6.46 22.91
CA PHE A 80 15.82 7.74 22.53
C PHE A 80 14.86 8.29 23.58
N PHE A 81 15.16 9.48 24.08
CA PHE A 81 14.35 10.20 25.05
C PHE A 81 14.26 11.69 24.66
N LEU A 82 13.05 12.16 24.38
CA LEU A 82 12.75 13.54 24.02
C LEU A 82 12.01 14.22 25.17
N GLY A 83 12.66 15.17 25.84
CA GLY A 83 12.07 15.97 26.93
C GLY A 83 11.61 17.34 26.43
N LEU A 84 10.32 17.67 26.55
CA LEU A 84 9.77 18.99 26.24
C LEU A 84 9.54 19.74 27.55
N LEU A 85 10.14 20.92 27.68
CA LEU A 85 10.17 21.72 28.90
C LEU A 85 9.49 23.06 28.67
N GLY A 86 8.53 23.39 29.53
CA GLY A 86 7.88 24.68 29.58
C GLY A 86 8.05 25.34 30.93
N ASN A 87 7.06 26.18 31.30
CA ASN A 87 7.01 26.85 32.60
C ASN A 87 6.07 26.13 33.60
N ARG A 88 5.67 24.88 33.31
CA ARG A 88 4.88 24.03 34.22
C ARG A 88 5.71 22.89 34.80
N TYR A 89 5.52 22.63 36.11
CA TYR A 89 6.17 21.49 36.75
C TYR A 89 5.39 20.18 36.52
N GLY A 90 4.08 20.27 36.30
CA GLY A 90 3.19 19.14 36.11
C GLY A 90 2.57 18.60 37.42
N THR A 91 1.77 17.56 37.31
CA THR A 91 1.02 16.96 38.43
C THR A 91 1.96 16.14 39.32
N THR A 92 1.88 16.37 40.64
CA THR A 92 2.61 15.61 41.66
C THR A 92 1.66 14.55 42.22
N PRO A 93 1.90 13.23 42.00
CA PRO A 93 1.04 12.17 42.55
C PRO A 93 1.13 12.10 44.07
N LEU A 94 0.06 11.63 44.72
CA LEU A 94 0.05 11.39 46.16
C LEU A 94 1.08 10.31 46.51
N GLU A 95 1.81 10.53 47.61
CA GLU A 95 2.88 9.61 48.04
C GLU A 95 2.37 8.18 48.30
N SER A 96 1.13 8.02 48.76
CA SER A 96 0.47 6.74 48.99
C SER A 96 0.13 5.98 47.72
N LYS A 97 0.13 6.67 46.58
CA LYS A 97 -0.20 6.13 45.25
C LYS A 97 1.03 5.91 44.36
N LEU A 98 2.24 6.01 44.91
CA LEU A 98 3.46 5.75 44.14
C LEU A 98 3.79 4.25 44.10
N PRO A 99 3.99 3.64 42.92
CA PRO A 99 4.45 2.26 42.80
C PRO A 99 5.79 2.06 43.53
N ARG A 100 6.07 0.84 43.99
CA ARG A 100 7.31 0.52 44.76
C ARG A 100 8.55 1.01 44.05
N MET A 101 8.63 0.87 42.70
CA MET A 101 9.75 1.30 41.87
C MET A 101 9.92 2.82 41.82
N ALA A 102 8.89 3.59 42.09
CA ALA A 102 8.89 5.04 42.06
C ALA A 102 8.97 5.70 43.45
N GLN A 103 9.04 4.94 44.55
CA GLN A 103 9.08 5.46 45.91
C GLN A 103 10.26 6.41 46.17
N GLN A 104 11.38 6.22 45.45
CA GLN A 104 12.55 7.11 45.54
C GLN A 104 12.28 8.54 44.98
N TYR A 105 11.19 8.74 44.24
CA TYR A 105 10.83 10.00 43.60
C TYR A 105 9.71 10.78 44.34
N LYS A 106 9.51 10.50 45.61
CA LYS A 106 8.47 11.16 46.40
C LYS A 106 8.49 12.69 46.26
N GLY A 107 7.32 13.28 46.10
CA GLY A 107 7.13 14.72 45.98
C GLY A 107 7.62 15.32 44.66
N GLN A 108 7.90 14.48 43.63
CA GLN A 108 8.21 14.92 42.27
C GLN A 108 6.97 14.82 41.40
N SER A 109 6.88 15.65 40.35
CA SER A 109 5.84 15.51 39.34
C SER A 109 6.10 14.28 38.42
N ILE A 110 5.05 13.80 37.74
CA ILE A 110 5.18 12.68 36.77
C ILE A 110 6.26 12.97 35.76
N THR A 111 6.24 14.14 35.12
CA THR A 111 7.27 14.56 34.14
C THR A 111 8.67 14.61 34.76
N ALA A 112 8.80 15.07 35.99
CA ALA A 112 10.10 15.06 36.69
C ALA A 112 10.59 13.63 36.96
N ILE A 113 9.71 12.70 37.31
CA ILE A 113 10.03 11.27 37.48
C ILE A 113 10.48 10.66 36.16
N GLU A 114 9.77 10.90 35.07
CA GLU A 114 10.17 10.45 33.71
C GLU A 114 11.58 10.92 33.35
N ILE A 115 11.87 12.21 33.56
CA ILE A 115 13.20 12.78 33.28
C ILE A 115 14.28 12.21 34.21
N MET A 116 13.96 12.04 35.50
CA MET A 116 14.90 11.46 36.45
C MET A 116 15.23 10.00 36.08
N HIS A 117 14.24 9.20 35.75
CA HIS A 117 14.39 7.80 35.41
C HIS A 117 14.97 7.64 33.99
N GLY A 118 14.44 8.37 33.00
CA GLY A 118 14.80 8.26 31.59
C GLY A 118 16.14 8.89 31.22
N PHE A 119 16.62 9.85 32.02
CA PHE A 119 17.83 10.60 31.70
C PHE A 119 18.82 10.80 32.88
N LEU A 120 18.39 11.38 34.02
CA LEU A 120 19.35 11.79 35.07
C LEU A 120 20.04 10.62 35.75
N GLN A 121 19.39 9.48 35.89
CA GLN A 121 19.92 8.27 36.55
C GLN A 121 20.59 7.29 35.59
N ARG A 122 20.47 7.50 34.26
CA ARG A 122 21.10 6.60 33.28
C ARG A 122 22.59 6.95 33.08
N GLU A 123 23.40 5.91 32.89
CA GLU A 123 24.80 6.07 32.53
C GLU A 123 24.96 6.48 31.04
N ASP A 124 24.21 5.81 30.18
CA ASP A 124 24.14 6.09 28.76
C ASP A 124 23.04 7.11 28.47
N ILE A 125 23.42 8.21 27.84
CA ILE A 125 22.54 9.34 27.47
C ILE A 125 22.54 9.59 25.96
N HIS A 126 23.00 8.62 25.15
CA HIS A 126 22.85 8.69 23.70
C HIS A 126 21.38 8.76 23.33
N GLY A 127 21.06 9.51 22.28
CA GLY A 127 19.67 9.70 21.82
C GLY A 127 18.78 10.58 22.72
N CYS A 128 19.33 11.26 23.75
CA CYS A 128 18.56 12.19 24.57
C CYS A 128 18.59 13.59 23.96
N LEU A 129 17.41 14.23 23.90
CA LEU A 129 17.21 15.60 23.40
C LEU A 129 16.24 16.34 24.32
N PHE A 130 16.56 17.58 24.66
CA PHE A 130 15.70 18.45 25.46
C PHE A 130 15.39 19.73 24.69
N MET A 131 14.12 20.09 24.65
CA MET A 131 13.57 21.28 24.01
C MET A 131 12.90 22.15 25.05
N GLU A 132 13.40 23.36 25.30
CA GLU A 132 12.85 24.31 26.26
C GLU A 132 12.13 25.44 25.51
N ARG A 133 10.84 25.66 25.81
CA ARG A 133 10.10 26.80 25.28
C ARG A 133 10.60 28.10 25.95
N ASP A 134 10.95 29.11 25.13
CA ASP A 134 11.35 30.41 25.59
C ASP A 134 10.25 31.06 26.44
N SER A 135 10.64 31.57 27.62
CA SER A 135 9.74 32.21 28.57
C SER A 135 9.04 33.46 28.02
N ALA A 136 9.62 34.17 27.07
CA ALA A 136 9.02 35.33 26.43
C ALA A 136 7.74 34.98 25.64
N CYS A 137 7.58 33.73 25.22
CA CYS A 137 6.38 33.28 24.51
C CYS A 137 5.10 33.35 25.38
N TYR A 138 5.22 33.23 26.70
CA TYR A 138 4.10 33.23 27.62
C TYR A 138 3.46 34.62 27.82
N GLU A 139 4.20 35.70 27.51
CA GLU A 139 3.67 37.08 27.56
C GLU A 139 2.59 37.34 26.52
N GLN A 140 2.54 36.53 25.45
CA GLN A 140 1.56 36.61 24.39
C GLN A 140 0.22 35.98 24.80
N ILE A 141 0.17 35.17 25.86
CA ILE A 141 -1.03 34.46 26.31
C ILE A 141 -1.88 35.39 27.19
N PRO A 142 -3.21 35.47 26.95
CA PRO A 142 -4.12 36.22 27.84
C PRO A 142 -4.00 35.78 29.28
N ALA A 143 -4.10 36.74 30.23
CA ALA A 143 -3.85 36.47 31.65
C ALA A 143 -4.70 35.33 32.22
N GLU A 144 -5.96 35.20 31.77
CA GLU A 144 -6.88 34.14 32.18
C GLU A 144 -6.42 32.73 31.76
N THR A 145 -5.85 32.60 30.56
CA THR A 145 -5.38 31.33 30.03
C THR A 145 -3.94 31.04 30.47
N ARG A 146 -3.15 32.10 30.76
CA ARG A 146 -1.70 31.96 31.05
C ARG A 146 -1.44 31.09 32.28
N ALA A 147 -2.32 31.09 33.28
CA ALA A 147 -2.21 30.23 34.45
C ALA A 147 -2.16 28.71 34.12
N THR A 148 -2.67 28.31 32.94
CA THR A 148 -2.63 26.93 32.47
C THR A 148 -1.25 26.59 31.88
N TYR A 149 -0.48 27.58 31.45
CA TYR A 149 0.79 27.41 30.75
C TYR A 149 2.02 27.78 31.62
N ASP A 150 1.84 28.57 32.71
CA ASP A 150 2.94 29.21 33.40
C ASP A 150 2.74 29.19 34.92
N ASP A 151 3.48 28.33 35.63
CA ASP A 151 3.45 28.22 37.08
C ASP A 151 4.21 29.39 37.76
N SER A 152 5.04 30.16 37.02
CA SER A 152 5.81 31.28 37.57
C SER A 152 4.96 32.43 38.08
N ILE A 153 3.79 32.63 37.49
CA ILE A 153 2.86 33.72 37.85
C ILE A 153 1.91 33.36 39.00
N ASN A 154 1.87 32.10 39.43
CA ASN A 154 0.98 31.62 40.47
C ASN A 154 1.70 31.49 41.83
N PRO A 155 1.44 32.38 42.78
CA PRO A 155 2.11 32.33 44.11
C PRO A 155 1.90 30.98 44.82
N ALA A 156 0.75 30.33 44.63
CA ALA A 156 0.46 29.02 45.24
C ALA A 156 1.37 27.90 44.72
N LYS A 157 1.96 28.10 43.54
CA LYS A 157 2.87 27.12 42.88
C LYS A 157 4.35 27.51 42.96
N SER A 158 4.71 28.40 43.85
CA SER A 158 6.11 28.86 43.94
C SER A 158 7.11 27.75 44.29
N LEU A 159 6.66 26.69 44.99
CA LEU A 159 7.49 25.51 45.29
C LEU A 159 7.72 24.67 44.04
N GLU A 160 6.68 24.42 43.28
CA GLU A 160 6.68 23.70 41.97
C GLU A 160 7.58 24.42 40.97
N TRP A 161 7.50 25.75 40.91
CA TRP A 161 8.37 26.55 40.05
C TRP A 161 9.84 26.40 40.43
N LYS A 162 10.20 26.43 41.72
CA LYS A 162 11.58 26.21 42.19
C LYS A 162 12.08 24.81 41.87
N LYS A 163 11.20 23.78 42.01
CA LYS A 163 11.54 22.41 41.63
C LYS A 163 11.81 22.29 40.12
N LEU A 164 10.98 22.95 39.27
CA LEU A 164 11.18 22.98 37.82
C LEU A 164 12.52 23.61 37.44
N GLN A 165 12.86 24.78 38.04
CA GLN A 165 14.14 25.43 37.75
C GLN A 165 15.33 24.57 38.21
N SER A 166 15.23 23.90 39.35
CA SER A 166 16.25 22.94 39.80
C SER A 166 16.36 21.73 38.85
N LEU A 167 15.27 21.23 38.32
CA LEU A 167 15.27 20.14 37.34
C LEU A 167 15.96 20.55 36.02
N LYS A 168 15.59 21.71 35.47
CA LYS A 168 16.25 22.29 34.30
C LYS A 168 17.77 22.45 34.47
N GLN A 169 18.18 22.95 35.63
CA GLN A 169 19.61 23.10 35.96
C GLN A 169 20.32 21.75 36.07
N LYS A 170 19.72 20.74 36.66
CA LYS A 170 20.26 19.36 36.72
C LYS A 170 20.45 18.77 35.35
N ILE A 171 19.48 18.97 34.44
CA ILE A 171 19.56 18.51 33.05
C ILE A 171 20.76 19.16 32.34
N LYS A 172 20.85 20.52 32.37
CA LYS A 172 21.95 21.30 31.78
C LYS A 172 23.31 20.87 32.35
N SER A 173 23.42 20.68 33.67
CA SER A 173 24.63 20.22 34.34
C SER A 173 25.03 18.79 33.93
N ARG A 174 24.07 17.88 33.81
CA ARG A 174 24.32 16.50 33.40
C ARG A 174 24.81 16.43 31.96
N LEU A 175 24.20 17.18 31.04
CA LEU A 175 24.64 17.28 29.64
C LEU A 175 26.03 17.88 29.51
N ALA A 176 26.34 18.90 30.31
CA ALA A 176 27.68 19.50 30.34
C ALA A 176 28.73 18.51 30.83
N ALA A 177 28.47 17.75 31.91
CA ALA A 177 29.35 16.72 32.42
C ALA A 177 29.64 15.59 31.42
N LYS A 178 28.74 15.33 30.49
CA LYS A 178 28.85 14.32 29.42
C LYS A 178 29.27 14.92 28.06
N GLN A 179 29.60 16.21 28.00
CA GLN A 179 29.99 16.95 26.78
C GLN A 179 28.94 16.90 25.67
N ARG A 180 27.66 16.94 26.04
CA ARG A 180 26.49 16.86 25.12
C ARG A 180 25.56 18.09 25.24
N GLN A 181 26.10 19.27 25.41
CA GLN A 181 25.36 20.53 25.54
C GLN A 181 24.49 20.79 24.30
N SER A 182 24.91 20.32 23.14
CA SER A 182 24.15 20.38 21.87
C SER A 182 22.86 19.59 21.87
N CYS A 183 22.58 18.81 22.92
CA CYS A 183 21.31 18.11 23.09
C CYS A 183 20.27 18.91 23.91
N TYR A 184 20.51 20.18 24.16
CA TYR A 184 19.58 21.08 24.83
C TYR A 184 19.39 22.34 23.98
N HIS A 185 18.16 22.59 23.56
CA HIS A 185 17.82 23.72 22.70
C HIS A 185 16.66 24.51 23.29
N GLU A 186 16.75 25.83 23.14
CA GLU A 186 15.64 26.75 23.42
C GLU A 186 14.96 27.11 22.10
N TYR A 187 13.61 27.19 22.08
CA TYR A 187 12.83 27.52 20.91
C TYR A 187 11.72 28.51 21.24
N SER A 188 11.34 29.31 20.25
CA SER A 188 10.29 30.31 20.37
C SER A 188 9.02 29.87 19.66
N THR A 189 7.86 30.30 20.20
CA THR A 189 6.53 30.03 19.63
C THR A 189 5.71 31.30 19.56
N LYS A 190 4.55 31.25 18.87
CA LYS A 190 3.58 32.34 18.81
C LYS A 190 2.22 31.86 19.31
N TRP A 191 1.52 32.72 20.01
CA TRP A 191 0.13 32.47 20.44
C TRP A 191 -0.85 32.93 19.37
N ASN A 192 -1.75 32.05 18.90
CA ASN A 192 -2.76 32.39 17.88
C ASN A 192 -4.15 32.74 18.43
N GLY A 193 -4.27 32.83 19.75
CA GLY A 193 -5.55 33.05 20.47
C GLY A 193 -6.13 31.77 21.08
N LEU A 194 -5.69 30.59 20.67
CA LEU A 194 -6.17 29.29 21.17
C LEU A 194 -5.04 28.38 21.65
N PHE A 195 -3.93 28.31 20.90
CA PHE A 195 -2.78 27.44 21.18
C PHE A 195 -1.48 28.01 20.59
N MET A 196 -0.34 27.40 20.93
CA MET A 196 0.97 27.75 20.41
C MET A 196 1.14 27.31 18.95
N THR A 197 1.77 28.17 18.14
CA THR A 197 2.07 28.00 16.72
C THR A 197 3.50 28.41 16.41
N ALA A 198 3.90 28.42 15.11
CA ALA A 198 5.25 28.69 14.65
C ALA A 198 6.28 27.69 15.24
N LEU A 199 6.03 26.41 15.03
CA LEU A 199 6.80 25.29 15.57
C LEU A 199 7.80 24.71 14.55
N GLU A 200 8.02 25.38 13.41
CA GLU A 200 8.87 24.89 12.33
C GLU A 200 10.34 24.69 12.76
N ASP A 201 10.91 25.68 13.43
CA ASP A 201 12.29 25.62 13.93
C ASP A 201 12.45 24.51 15.00
N PHE A 202 11.49 24.43 15.93
CA PHE A 202 11.41 23.35 16.91
C PHE A 202 11.42 21.97 16.24
N GLY A 203 10.56 21.77 15.23
CA GLY A 203 10.46 20.51 14.50
C GLY A 203 11.71 20.16 13.71
N ASN A 204 12.34 21.14 13.07
CA ASN A 204 13.59 20.93 12.32
C ASN A 204 14.73 20.48 13.25
N ILE A 205 14.88 21.12 14.41
CA ILE A 205 15.90 20.73 15.41
C ILE A 205 15.68 19.28 15.86
N VAL A 206 14.43 18.90 16.19
CA VAL A 206 14.11 17.54 16.62
C VAL A 206 14.40 16.53 15.50
N LYS A 207 13.99 16.85 14.27
CA LYS A 207 14.23 15.97 13.11
C LYS A 207 15.71 15.72 12.88
N GLU A 208 16.51 16.79 12.77
CA GLU A 208 17.94 16.69 12.50
C GLU A 208 18.67 15.97 13.64
N SER A 209 18.33 16.24 14.90
CA SER A 209 18.96 15.61 16.05
C SER A 209 18.74 14.10 16.08
N ILE A 210 17.51 13.64 15.84
CA ILE A 210 17.18 12.20 15.82
C ILE A 210 17.83 11.50 14.62
N LEU A 211 17.78 12.09 13.43
CA LEU A 211 18.39 11.51 12.23
C LEU A 211 19.90 11.40 12.37
N ASN A 212 20.58 12.44 12.85
CA ASN A 212 22.01 12.43 13.05
C ASN A 212 22.44 11.37 14.08
N GLU A 213 21.71 11.21 15.17
CA GLU A 213 21.98 10.18 16.17
C GLU A 213 21.81 8.77 15.59
N ILE A 214 20.76 8.52 14.81
CA ILE A 214 20.53 7.23 14.15
C ILE A 214 21.63 6.96 13.12
N HIS A 215 21.94 7.90 12.24
CA HIS A 215 22.96 7.70 11.19
C HIS A 215 24.37 7.54 11.76
N SER A 216 24.68 8.16 12.90
CA SER A 216 25.99 8.00 13.55
C SER A 216 26.23 6.59 14.11
N HIS A 217 25.17 5.86 14.43
CA HIS A 217 25.23 4.52 15.04
C HIS A 217 24.96 3.38 14.06
N PHE A 218 24.43 3.67 12.87
CA PHE A 218 24.00 2.66 11.91
C PHE A 218 24.54 2.90 10.51
N THR A 219 25.47 2.05 10.07
CA THR A 219 25.91 1.99 8.68
C THR A 219 24.98 1.10 7.88
N ALA A 220 24.46 1.60 6.75
CA ALA A 220 23.71 0.79 5.79
C ALA A 220 24.63 -0.28 5.18
N GLU A 221 24.21 -1.55 5.26
CA GLU A 221 24.86 -2.63 4.52
C GLU A 221 24.48 -2.54 3.04
N HIS A 222 25.39 -2.11 2.18
CA HIS A 222 25.22 -2.24 0.72
C HIS A 222 25.47 -3.69 0.33
N ASN A 223 24.48 -4.30 -0.32
CA ASN A 223 24.52 -5.69 -0.77
C ASN A 223 24.18 -5.73 -2.26
N ASP A 224 25.16 -6.09 -3.10
CA ASP A 224 25.03 -6.16 -4.56
C ASP A 224 24.48 -7.51 -5.06
N ALA A 225 23.82 -8.30 -4.20
CA ALA A 225 23.26 -9.59 -4.57
C ALA A 225 22.05 -9.43 -5.52
N PRO A 226 21.83 -10.38 -6.45
CA PRO A 226 20.65 -10.36 -7.33
C PRO A 226 19.33 -10.29 -6.53
N PHE A 227 18.32 -9.56 -7.06
CA PHE A 227 16.99 -9.43 -6.48
C PHE A 227 16.95 -8.78 -5.07
N VAL A 228 17.92 -7.92 -4.73
CA VAL A 228 17.98 -7.26 -3.40
C VAL A 228 16.79 -6.34 -3.21
N ASP A 229 16.43 -5.56 -4.23
CA ASP A 229 15.35 -4.58 -4.13
C ASP A 229 13.98 -5.25 -4.03
N GLU A 230 13.74 -6.32 -4.79
CA GLU A 230 12.53 -7.13 -4.68
C GLU A 230 12.41 -7.77 -3.30
N LYS A 231 13.52 -8.31 -2.80
CA LYS A 231 13.57 -8.86 -1.44
C LYS A 231 13.25 -7.80 -0.39
N ARG A 232 13.78 -6.59 -0.57
CA ARG A 232 13.48 -5.44 0.32
C ARG A 232 12.00 -5.11 0.31
N SER A 233 11.38 -5.01 -0.88
CA SER A 233 9.95 -4.72 -1.03
C SER A 233 9.07 -5.79 -0.39
N GLN A 234 9.43 -7.07 -0.54
CA GLN A 234 8.74 -8.18 0.11
C GLN A 234 8.87 -8.13 1.64
N GLU A 235 10.05 -7.88 2.18
CA GLU A 235 10.28 -7.75 3.62
C GLU A 235 9.57 -6.52 4.21
N GLU A 236 9.53 -5.41 3.49
CA GLU A 236 8.77 -4.22 3.89
C GLU A 236 7.28 -4.54 4.01
N PHE A 237 6.70 -5.22 3.02
CA PHE A 237 5.30 -5.67 3.07
C PHE A 237 5.03 -6.53 4.31
N LEU A 238 5.89 -7.53 4.57
CA LEU A 238 5.77 -8.37 5.76
C LEU A 238 5.89 -7.56 7.05
N HIS A 239 6.83 -6.62 7.12
CA HIS A 239 7.03 -5.75 8.29
C HIS A 239 5.78 -4.92 8.62
N LEU A 240 5.21 -4.26 7.62
CA LEU A 240 3.99 -3.46 7.77
C LEU A 240 2.81 -4.28 8.32
N HIS A 241 2.68 -5.51 7.85
CA HIS A 241 1.63 -6.41 8.32
C HIS A 241 1.92 -7.02 9.68
N ARG A 242 3.20 -7.28 10.05
CA ARG A 242 3.59 -7.80 11.38
C ARG A 242 3.24 -6.83 12.49
N GLU A 243 3.50 -5.56 12.31
CA GLU A 243 3.29 -4.55 13.36
C GLU A 243 1.82 -4.41 13.75
N ARG A 244 0.91 -4.52 12.79
CA ARG A 244 -0.53 -4.31 12.98
C ARG A 244 -1.35 -5.58 13.13
N ARG A 245 -0.73 -6.74 12.98
CA ARG A 245 -1.41 -8.02 12.94
C ARG A 245 -1.87 -8.50 14.31
N TYR A 246 -3.16 -8.85 14.42
CA TYR A 246 -3.64 -9.77 15.45
C TYR A 246 -3.59 -11.20 14.91
N PRO A 247 -2.90 -12.13 15.58
CA PRO A 247 -2.81 -13.51 15.10
C PRO A 247 -4.14 -14.24 15.34
N ARG A 248 -4.82 -14.64 14.26
CA ARG A 248 -5.97 -15.56 14.29
C ARG A 248 -5.45 -16.99 14.49
N HIS A 249 -5.01 -17.31 15.70
CA HIS A 249 -4.23 -18.53 16.01
C HIS A 249 -4.88 -19.81 15.50
N GLN A 250 -6.19 -19.97 15.71
CA GLN A 250 -6.92 -21.17 15.29
C GLN A 250 -6.86 -21.32 13.76
N LEU A 251 -7.19 -20.25 13.02
CA LEU A 251 -7.17 -20.27 11.56
C LEU A 251 -5.76 -20.49 10.98
N ILE A 252 -4.74 -19.90 11.61
CA ILE A 252 -3.34 -20.11 11.24
C ILE A 252 -2.95 -21.59 11.45
N ASN A 253 -3.33 -22.20 12.56
CA ASN A 253 -3.05 -23.60 12.83
C ASN A 253 -3.73 -24.52 11.81
N ASP A 254 -5.03 -24.33 11.57
CA ASP A 254 -5.81 -25.13 10.63
C ASP A 254 -5.25 -25.09 9.20
N LEU A 255 -4.83 -23.88 8.75
CA LEU A 255 -4.20 -23.72 7.45
C LEU A 255 -2.78 -24.30 7.41
N SER A 256 -2.01 -24.12 8.48
CA SER A 256 -0.66 -24.67 8.55
C SER A 256 -0.68 -26.21 8.46
N GLU A 257 -1.58 -26.89 9.18
CA GLU A 257 -1.75 -28.34 9.10
C GLU A 257 -2.09 -28.81 7.67
N LYS A 258 -2.99 -28.08 6.99
CA LYS A 258 -3.34 -28.37 5.59
C LYS A 258 -2.15 -28.19 4.65
N ILE A 259 -1.36 -27.13 4.82
CA ILE A 259 -0.15 -26.86 4.03
C ILE A 259 0.91 -27.93 4.30
N GLU A 260 1.15 -28.29 5.56
CA GLU A 260 2.12 -29.30 5.97
C GLU A 260 1.75 -30.71 5.54
N SER A 261 0.44 -31.02 5.41
CA SER A 261 -0.03 -32.30 4.87
C SER A 261 0.28 -32.46 3.37
N GLY A 262 0.75 -31.38 2.71
CA GLY A 262 1.18 -31.39 1.32
C GLY A 262 0.03 -31.67 0.34
N THR A 263 -1.12 -31.01 0.52
CA THR A 263 -2.34 -31.20 -0.28
C THR A 263 -2.23 -30.69 -1.74
N GLY A 264 -1.11 -30.08 -2.12
CA GLY A 264 -0.87 -29.56 -3.46
C GLY A 264 -1.15 -28.05 -3.55
N LEU A 265 -2.28 -27.63 -4.08
CA LEU A 265 -2.66 -26.21 -4.20
C LEU A 265 -3.81 -25.89 -3.23
N ILE A 266 -3.61 -24.85 -2.42
CA ILE A 266 -4.61 -24.32 -1.50
C ILE A 266 -4.84 -22.86 -1.82
N ALA A 267 -6.09 -22.47 -2.07
CA ALA A 267 -6.49 -21.08 -2.28
C ALA A 267 -7.36 -20.58 -1.11
N LEU A 268 -6.90 -19.54 -0.42
CA LEU A 268 -7.69 -18.81 0.56
C LEU A 268 -8.43 -17.66 -0.13
N THR A 269 -9.74 -17.75 -0.18
CA THR A 269 -10.59 -16.77 -0.88
C THR A 269 -11.29 -15.84 0.09
N GLY A 270 -11.54 -14.63 -0.35
CA GLY A 270 -12.33 -13.64 0.37
C GLY A 270 -12.30 -12.29 -0.33
N VAL A 271 -13.31 -11.47 -0.06
CA VAL A 271 -13.38 -10.12 -0.62
C VAL A 271 -12.23 -9.24 -0.14
N ALA A 272 -11.99 -8.11 -0.81
CA ALA A 272 -10.97 -7.15 -0.39
C ALA A 272 -11.25 -6.63 1.03
N GLY A 273 -10.19 -6.49 1.85
CA GLY A 273 -10.30 -5.96 3.21
C GLY A 273 -10.61 -6.98 4.31
N THR A 274 -10.71 -8.28 4.01
CA THR A 274 -11.00 -9.34 5.02
C THR A 274 -9.79 -9.78 5.85
N GLY A 275 -8.58 -9.25 5.57
CA GLY A 275 -7.37 -9.58 6.32
C GLY A 275 -6.55 -10.76 5.77
N LYS A 276 -6.74 -11.15 4.50
CA LYS A 276 -5.97 -12.22 3.82
C LYS A 276 -4.46 -12.01 3.89
N SER A 277 -3.99 -10.79 3.59
CA SER A 277 -2.56 -10.44 3.60
C SER A 277 -1.94 -10.51 5.00
N SER A 278 -2.69 -10.15 6.04
CA SER A 278 -2.24 -10.31 7.43
C SER A 278 -2.09 -11.78 7.81
N LEU A 279 -3.01 -12.64 7.36
CA LEU A 279 -2.95 -14.08 7.58
C LEU A 279 -1.79 -14.71 6.78
N TYR A 280 -1.62 -14.32 5.52
CA TYR A 280 -0.47 -14.72 4.69
C TYR A 280 0.85 -14.40 5.39
N THR A 281 1.02 -13.18 5.89
CA THR A 281 2.23 -12.78 6.64
C THR A 281 2.44 -13.66 7.88
N ALA A 282 1.37 -14.07 8.58
CA ALA A 282 1.47 -14.98 9.71
C ALA A 282 1.99 -16.37 9.32
N LEU A 283 1.51 -16.89 8.19
CA LEU A 283 1.97 -18.15 7.63
C LEU A 283 3.42 -18.09 7.17
N VAL A 284 3.82 -17.01 6.49
CA VAL A 284 5.23 -16.78 6.10
C VAL A 284 6.13 -16.82 7.34
N ASP A 285 5.79 -16.06 8.40
CA ASP A 285 6.59 -16.00 9.63
C ASP A 285 6.70 -17.36 10.30
N ARG A 286 5.60 -18.10 10.34
CA ARG A 286 5.56 -19.43 10.94
C ARG A 286 6.48 -20.41 10.20
N PHE A 287 6.36 -20.47 8.87
CA PHE A 287 7.15 -21.41 8.08
C PHE A 287 8.63 -21.04 7.98
N LEU A 288 8.99 -19.75 8.00
CA LEU A 288 10.39 -19.31 8.06
C LEU A 288 11.10 -19.72 9.35
N GLN A 289 10.35 -20.03 10.42
CA GLN A 289 10.91 -20.54 11.68
C GLN A 289 11.14 -22.07 11.65
N CYS A 290 10.57 -22.79 10.67
CA CYS A 290 10.73 -24.22 10.50
C CYS A 290 12.03 -24.52 9.74
N GLY A 291 13.02 -25.12 10.40
CA GLY A 291 14.36 -25.35 9.81
C GLY A 291 14.42 -26.46 8.74
N ASP A 292 13.39 -27.28 8.62
CA ASP A 292 13.27 -28.41 7.66
C ASP A 292 12.50 -28.06 6.39
N MET A 293 12.06 -26.78 6.23
CA MET A 293 11.27 -26.31 5.11
C MET A 293 12.04 -25.30 4.23
N ILE A 294 11.86 -25.41 2.93
CA ILE A 294 12.24 -24.37 1.95
C ILE A 294 11.00 -23.51 1.71
N VAL A 295 11.04 -22.25 2.13
CA VAL A 295 9.92 -21.32 2.04
C VAL A 295 10.21 -20.29 0.97
N LEU A 296 9.37 -20.26 -0.07
CA LEU A 296 9.38 -19.22 -1.09
C LEU A 296 8.08 -18.42 -0.97
N TYR A 297 8.21 -17.13 -0.82
CA TYR A 297 7.05 -16.26 -0.62
C TYR A 297 7.06 -15.09 -1.60
N HIS A 298 5.86 -14.59 -1.93
CA HIS A 298 5.67 -13.51 -2.87
C HIS A 298 4.35 -12.78 -2.61
N ALA A 299 4.40 -11.45 -2.49
CA ALA A 299 3.25 -10.57 -2.47
C ALA A 299 3.28 -9.69 -3.71
N THR A 300 2.17 -9.66 -4.45
CA THR A 300 2.10 -8.97 -5.75
C THR A 300 2.04 -7.46 -5.62
N ASP A 301 1.48 -6.94 -4.52
CA ASP A 301 1.25 -5.51 -4.30
C ASP A 301 2.50 -4.78 -3.76
N THR A 302 3.69 -5.30 -4.04
CA THR A 302 4.97 -4.77 -3.52
C THR A 302 5.84 -4.08 -4.58
N GLY A 303 5.37 -3.98 -5.82
CA GLY A 303 6.08 -3.31 -6.92
C GLY A 303 5.63 -3.81 -8.29
N GLN A 304 5.87 -3.04 -9.35
CA GLN A 304 5.46 -3.43 -10.71
C GLN A 304 6.12 -4.73 -11.16
N GLU A 305 7.41 -4.90 -10.88
CA GLU A 305 8.14 -6.13 -11.23
C GLU A 305 7.59 -7.34 -10.47
N ASN A 306 7.13 -7.14 -9.24
CA ASN A 306 6.49 -8.17 -8.44
C ASN A 306 5.08 -8.58 -8.95
N ARG A 307 4.53 -7.86 -9.92
CA ARG A 307 3.30 -8.24 -10.63
C ARG A 307 3.55 -9.17 -11.82
N SER A 308 4.79 -9.47 -12.14
CA SER A 308 5.19 -10.42 -13.18
C SER A 308 5.44 -11.81 -12.60
N VAL A 309 4.69 -12.81 -13.05
CA VAL A 309 4.94 -14.21 -12.71
C VAL A 309 6.34 -14.63 -13.18
N ASP A 310 6.77 -14.15 -14.35
CA ASP A 310 8.07 -14.47 -14.90
C ASP A 310 9.21 -13.95 -14.02
N HIS A 311 9.09 -12.73 -13.53
CA HIS A 311 10.06 -12.12 -12.61
C HIS A 311 10.07 -12.83 -11.24
N MET A 312 8.90 -13.15 -10.70
CA MET A 312 8.77 -13.96 -9.48
C MET A 312 9.48 -15.31 -9.64
N LEU A 313 9.27 -16.00 -10.77
CA LEU A 313 9.90 -17.28 -11.03
C LEU A 313 11.44 -17.17 -11.17
N ALA A 314 11.95 -16.12 -11.79
CA ALA A 314 13.39 -15.88 -11.87
C ALA A 314 14.01 -15.77 -10.46
N ARG A 315 13.39 -15.01 -9.57
CA ARG A 315 13.80 -14.88 -8.18
C ARG A 315 13.67 -16.20 -7.40
N TRP A 316 12.58 -16.93 -7.56
CA TRP A 316 12.36 -18.21 -6.89
C TRP A 316 13.32 -19.30 -7.37
N ILE A 317 13.66 -19.34 -8.67
CA ILE A 317 14.67 -20.23 -9.24
C ILE A 317 16.02 -19.94 -8.60
N TYR A 318 16.44 -18.66 -8.57
CA TYR A 318 17.69 -18.25 -7.93
C TYR A 318 17.75 -18.71 -6.45
N GLN A 319 16.66 -18.54 -5.69
CA GLN A 319 16.60 -18.97 -4.30
C GLN A 319 16.67 -20.51 -4.16
N LEU A 320 15.96 -21.24 -5.02
CA LEU A 320 16.00 -22.71 -5.04
C LEU A 320 17.38 -23.25 -5.40
N GLU A 321 18.06 -22.67 -6.40
CA GLU A 321 19.42 -23.03 -6.78
C GLU A 321 20.39 -22.90 -5.59
N GLN A 322 20.28 -21.81 -4.83
CA GLN A 322 21.08 -21.61 -3.61
C GLN A 322 20.75 -22.67 -2.53
N CYS A 323 19.46 -22.92 -2.28
CA CYS A 323 19.02 -23.87 -1.27
C CYS A 323 19.40 -25.32 -1.63
N LEU A 324 19.33 -25.67 -2.91
CA LEU A 324 19.63 -27.02 -3.44
C LEU A 324 21.09 -27.20 -3.82
N ARG A 325 21.89 -26.12 -3.80
CA ARG A 325 23.29 -26.09 -4.23
C ARG A 325 23.48 -26.60 -5.66
N VAL A 326 22.60 -26.18 -6.57
CA VAL A 326 22.64 -26.50 -8.00
C VAL A 326 23.23 -25.30 -8.74
N ASN A 327 24.04 -25.59 -9.78
CA ASN A 327 24.57 -24.52 -10.62
C ASN A 327 23.46 -23.76 -11.35
N HIS A 328 23.64 -22.45 -11.46
CA HIS A 328 22.71 -21.59 -12.19
C HIS A 328 22.56 -22.04 -13.65
N GLN A 329 21.31 -22.13 -14.08
CA GLN A 329 20.97 -22.39 -15.49
C GLN A 329 20.28 -21.15 -16.05
N ASP A 330 20.92 -20.54 -17.06
CA ASP A 330 20.30 -19.42 -17.77
C ASP A 330 19.06 -19.90 -18.53
N THR A 331 17.93 -19.24 -18.32
CA THR A 331 16.67 -19.55 -18.97
C THR A 331 16.22 -18.33 -19.80
N SER A 332 16.32 -18.45 -21.11
CA SER A 332 16.16 -17.34 -22.06
C SER A 332 14.73 -16.88 -22.26
N ASP A 333 13.72 -17.71 -21.99
CA ASP A 333 12.31 -17.40 -22.18
C ASP A 333 11.43 -17.89 -21.03
N ALA A 334 10.20 -17.37 -20.95
CA ALA A 334 9.25 -17.66 -19.88
C ALA A 334 8.83 -19.15 -19.81
N GLU A 335 8.75 -19.86 -20.95
CA GLU A 335 8.34 -21.26 -21.00
C GLU A 335 9.48 -22.18 -20.51
N ALA A 336 10.72 -21.89 -20.94
CA ALA A 336 11.91 -22.55 -20.42
C ALA A 336 12.04 -22.35 -18.90
N ARG A 337 11.75 -21.13 -18.42
CA ARG A 337 11.78 -20.80 -16.98
C ARG A 337 10.74 -21.60 -16.19
N VAL A 338 9.51 -21.70 -16.64
CA VAL A 338 8.47 -22.54 -16.03
C VAL A 338 8.90 -24.02 -15.99
N THR A 339 9.45 -24.52 -17.10
CA THR A 339 9.90 -25.92 -17.20
C THR A 339 11.03 -26.20 -16.22
N TYR A 340 12.00 -25.30 -16.15
CA TYR A 340 13.13 -25.43 -15.22
C TYR A 340 12.69 -25.31 -13.76
N PHE A 341 11.81 -24.37 -13.43
CA PHE A 341 11.24 -24.26 -12.10
C PHE A 341 10.57 -25.56 -11.62
N ARG A 342 9.73 -26.15 -12.48
CA ARG A 342 9.09 -27.45 -12.18
C ARG A 342 10.10 -28.59 -12.00
N ALA A 343 11.21 -28.56 -12.74
CA ALA A 343 12.28 -29.53 -12.58
C ALA A 343 13.01 -29.37 -11.23
N LEU A 344 13.23 -28.13 -10.78
CA LEU A 344 13.82 -27.83 -9.47
C LEU A 344 12.93 -28.29 -8.32
N LEU A 345 11.61 -28.10 -8.41
CA LEU A 345 10.66 -28.58 -7.38
C LEU A 345 10.74 -30.12 -7.17
N LYS A 346 11.12 -30.88 -8.21
CA LYS A 346 11.29 -32.34 -8.14
C LYS A 346 12.64 -32.78 -7.58
N LYS A 347 13.62 -31.85 -7.48
CA LYS A 347 14.98 -32.16 -6.97
C LYS A 347 15.13 -31.98 -5.46
N VAL A 348 14.05 -31.67 -4.77
CA VAL A 348 14.09 -31.50 -3.30
C VAL A 348 14.42 -32.81 -2.61
N PRO A 349 15.41 -32.84 -1.70
CA PRO A 349 15.80 -34.03 -0.98
C PRO A 349 14.66 -34.65 -0.18
N GLU A 350 14.62 -35.99 -0.07
CA GLU A 350 13.70 -36.67 0.81
C GLU A 350 13.82 -36.14 2.26
N GLY A 351 12.68 -35.89 2.89
CA GLY A 351 12.60 -35.34 4.26
C GLY A 351 12.54 -33.81 4.33
N LYS A 352 12.78 -33.09 3.22
CA LYS A 352 12.52 -31.63 3.15
C LYS A 352 11.19 -31.34 2.48
N LYS A 353 10.52 -30.28 2.92
CA LYS A 353 9.29 -29.78 2.32
C LYS A 353 9.52 -28.42 1.63
N ILE A 354 8.79 -28.17 0.57
CA ILE A 354 8.71 -26.84 -0.08
C ILE A 354 7.35 -26.23 0.18
N VAL A 355 7.34 -25.01 0.67
CA VAL A 355 6.14 -24.20 0.82
C VAL A 355 6.26 -22.97 -0.04
N LEU A 356 5.37 -22.85 -1.02
CA LEU A 356 5.22 -21.70 -1.90
C LEU A 356 4.05 -20.87 -1.39
N LEU A 357 4.26 -19.60 -1.12
CA LEU A 357 3.24 -18.70 -0.57
C LEU A 357 3.09 -17.48 -1.49
N ILE A 358 1.87 -17.24 -1.99
CA ILE A 358 1.57 -16.08 -2.83
C ILE A 358 0.42 -15.29 -2.23
N ASP A 359 0.61 -13.99 -2.05
CA ASP A 359 -0.47 -13.08 -1.65
C ASP A 359 -1.02 -12.32 -2.85
N ALA A 360 -2.37 -12.19 -2.90
CA ALA A 360 -3.13 -11.42 -3.87
C ALA A 360 -2.85 -11.81 -5.34
N VAL A 361 -3.16 -13.06 -5.73
CA VAL A 361 -2.93 -13.57 -7.10
C VAL A 361 -3.53 -12.66 -8.18
N GLU A 362 -4.65 -12.01 -7.89
CA GLU A 362 -5.28 -11.01 -8.78
C GLU A 362 -4.41 -9.77 -9.05
N GLY A 363 -3.36 -9.55 -8.28
CA GLY A 363 -2.38 -8.48 -8.48
C GLY A 363 -1.39 -8.74 -9.61
N PHE A 364 -1.21 -9.97 -10.04
CA PHE A 364 -0.37 -10.27 -11.19
C PHE A 364 -0.89 -9.67 -12.49
N PHE A 365 0.01 -9.35 -13.42
CA PHE A 365 -0.37 -9.04 -14.79
C PHE A 365 -1.14 -10.21 -15.41
N GLN A 366 -2.19 -9.89 -16.18
CA GLN A 366 -3.15 -10.86 -16.72
C GLN A 366 -2.55 -11.74 -17.82
N THR A 367 -1.71 -12.67 -17.42
CA THR A 367 -1.17 -13.73 -18.29
C THR A 367 -1.86 -15.06 -17.95
N SER A 368 -1.83 -16.03 -18.88
CA SER A 368 -2.33 -17.38 -18.57
C SER A 368 -1.57 -18.04 -17.41
N ALA A 369 -0.30 -17.72 -17.25
CA ALA A 369 0.51 -18.20 -16.13
C ALA A 369 0.02 -17.65 -14.80
N ALA A 370 -0.46 -16.40 -14.78
CA ALA A 370 -1.04 -15.76 -13.59
C ALA A 370 -2.48 -16.23 -13.34
N LYS A 371 -3.35 -16.14 -14.35
CA LYS A 371 -4.77 -16.42 -14.23
C LYS A 371 -5.07 -17.85 -13.75
N TYR A 372 -4.30 -18.80 -14.25
CA TYR A 372 -4.51 -20.24 -13.96
C TYR A 372 -3.41 -20.85 -13.11
N LEU A 373 -2.42 -20.08 -12.68
CA LEU A 373 -1.21 -20.55 -11.98
C LEU A 373 -0.53 -21.71 -12.73
N THR A 374 -0.45 -21.60 -14.07
CA THR A 374 0.03 -22.70 -14.90
C THR A 374 1.51 -23.06 -14.68
N PHE A 375 2.30 -22.19 -14.04
CA PHE A 375 3.65 -22.50 -13.62
C PHE A 375 3.71 -23.61 -12.54
N TYR A 376 2.66 -23.78 -11.73
CA TYR A 376 2.54 -24.87 -10.78
C TYR A 376 2.00 -26.12 -11.48
N PRO A 377 2.57 -27.32 -11.26
CA PRO A 377 2.15 -28.53 -11.94
C PRO A 377 0.75 -29.01 -11.52
N LYS A 378 -0.04 -29.54 -12.48
CA LYS A 378 -1.34 -30.15 -12.19
C LYS A 378 -1.23 -31.40 -11.31
N SER A 379 -0.16 -32.19 -11.51
CA SER A 379 0.12 -33.36 -10.69
C SER A 379 0.75 -32.97 -9.38
N ARG A 380 0.29 -33.54 -8.30
CA ARG A 380 0.87 -33.35 -6.96
C ARG A 380 2.34 -33.73 -6.93
N ILE A 381 3.17 -32.86 -6.39
CA ILE A 381 4.56 -33.14 -6.06
C ILE A 381 4.61 -33.45 -4.55
N PRO A 382 5.04 -34.64 -4.13
CA PRO A 382 5.18 -34.98 -2.72
C PRO A 382 6.07 -33.97 -1.99
N GLY A 383 5.63 -33.52 -0.82
CA GLY A 383 6.39 -32.53 -0.03
C GLY A 383 6.36 -31.10 -0.55
N CYS A 384 5.61 -30.80 -1.61
CA CYS A 384 5.45 -29.44 -2.15
C CYS A 384 3.99 -28.98 -2.03
N CYS A 385 3.78 -27.81 -1.45
CA CYS A 385 2.48 -27.15 -1.38
C CYS A 385 2.56 -25.71 -1.88
N LEU A 386 1.59 -25.29 -2.72
CA LEU A 386 1.36 -23.91 -3.08
C LEU A 386 0.13 -23.41 -2.31
N PHE A 387 0.32 -22.43 -1.47
CA PHE A 387 -0.75 -21.66 -0.84
C PHE A 387 -0.86 -20.29 -1.49
N CYS A 388 -2.05 -19.86 -1.82
CA CYS A 388 -2.28 -18.51 -2.34
C CYS A 388 -3.51 -17.86 -1.72
N THR A 389 -3.48 -16.53 -1.63
CA THR A 389 -4.66 -15.73 -1.34
C THR A 389 -5.18 -15.11 -2.62
N CYS A 390 -6.49 -15.05 -2.79
CA CYS A 390 -7.09 -14.46 -3.97
C CYS A 390 -8.55 -14.02 -3.74
N LEU A 391 -9.11 -13.33 -4.74
CA LEU A 391 -10.55 -13.04 -4.82
C LEU A 391 -11.33 -14.32 -5.23
N PRO A 392 -12.64 -14.40 -4.92
CA PRO A 392 -13.46 -15.55 -5.29
C PRO A 392 -13.42 -15.87 -6.79
N GLU A 393 -13.51 -14.85 -7.65
CA GLU A 393 -13.49 -14.97 -9.11
C GLU A 393 -12.14 -15.51 -9.64
N THR A 394 -11.04 -15.11 -8.99
CA THR A 394 -9.71 -15.60 -9.32
C THR A 394 -9.58 -17.08 -8.95
N ALA A 395 -10.14 -17.49 -7.81
CA ALA A 395 -10.14 -18.90 -7.42
C ALA A 395 -10.95 -19.77 -8.40
N ASP A 396 -12.06 -19.27 -8.92
CA ASP A 396 -12.85 -19.96 -9.93
C ASP A 396 -12.02 -20.22 -11.20
N ALA A 397 -11.29 -19.22 -11.67
CA ALA A 397 -10.37 -19.36 -12.80
C ALA A 397 -9.22 -20.35 -12.53
N ILE A 398 -8.63 -20.32 -11.33
CA ILE A 398 -7.58 -21.28 -10.95
C ILE A 398 -8.13 -22.71 -10.94
N ALA A 399 -9.36 -22.92 -10.45
CA ALA A 399 -10.01 -24.22 -10.39
C ALA A 399 -10.28 -24.83 -11.76
N GLU A 400 -10.48 -24.01 -12.80
CA GLU A 400 -10.60 -24.49 -14.19
C GLU A 400 -9.36 -25.28 -14.67
N PHE A 401 -8.20 -24.92 -14.17
CA PHE A 401 -6.94 -25.58 -14.52
C PHE A 401 -6.49 -26.60 -13.45
N HIS A 402 -6.70 -26.29 -12.17
CA HIS A 402 -6.31 -27.10 -11.02
C HIS A 402 -7.53 -27.72 -10.34
N HIS A 403 -8.14 -28.72 -10.92
CA HIS A 403 -9.37 -29.37 -10.40
C HIS A 403 -9.24 -29.97 -8.99
N SER A 404 -8.02 -30.23 -8.52
CA SER A 404 -7.73 -30.74 -7.18
C SER A 404 -7.38 -29.66 -6.14
N MET A 405 -7.58 -28.38 -6.49
CA MET A 405 -7.34 -27.26 -5.60
C MET A 405 -8.24 -27.33 -4.36
N LEU A 406 -7.67 -27.15 -3.18
CA LEU A 406 -8.44 -26.99 -1.95
C LEU A 406 -8.79 -25.49 -1.79
N ARG A 407 -10.08 -25.20 -1.86
CA ARG A 407 -10.59 -23.85 -1.60
C ARG A 407 -10.93 -23.69 -0.13
N CYS A 408 -10.41 -22.66 0.50
CA CYS A 408 -10.72 -22.21 1.86
C CYS A 408 -11.30 -20.80 1.78
N GLU A 409 -12.34 -20.51 2.56
CA GLU A 409 -12.91 -19.18 2.63
C GLU A 409 -12.43 -18.45 3.87
N MET A 410 -12.16 -17.13 3.71
CA MET A 410 -11.78 -16.28 4.83
C MET A 410 -13.02 -15.98 5.67
N PRO A 411 -13.10 -16.46 6.93
CA PRO A 411 -14.27 -16.19 7.75
C PRO A 411 -14.28 -14.73 8.25
N PRO A 412 -15.47 -14.15 8.52
CA PRO A 412 -15.58 -12.84 9.17
C PRO A 412 -14.89 -12.83 10.53
N LEU A 413 -14.59 -11.65 11.05
CA LEU A 413 -14.01 -11.53 12.39
C LEU A 413 -15.04 -11.90 13.46
N ARG A 414 -14.62 -12.66 14.45
CA ARG A 414 -15.35 -12.87 15.70
C ARG A 414 -15.10 -11.70 16.64
N GLN A 415 -15.99 -11.46 17.59
CA GLN A 415 -15.84 -10.37 18.55
C GLN A 415 -14.51 -10.41 19.31
N GLU A 416 -14.10 -11.57 19.82
CA GLU A 416 -12.81 -11.76 20.50
C GLU A 416 -11.60 -11.39 19.59
N GLU A 417 -11.69 -11.68 18.29
CA GLU A 417 -10.67 -11.33 17.32
C GLU A 417 -10.64 -9.82 17.04
N ALA A 418 -11.82 -9.19 16.98
CA ALA A 418 -11.95 -7.74 16.84
C ALA A 418 -11.38 -7.00 18.06
N GLU A 419 -11.72 -7.44 19.30
CA GLU A 419 -11.13 -6.92 20.52
C GLU A 419 -9.61 -7.08 20.56
N GLY A 420 -9.11 -8.22 20.12
CA GLY A 420 -7.67 -8.47 19.98
C GLY A 420 -6.98 -7.56 18.97
N ILE A 421 -7.64 -7.24 17.86
CA ILE A 421 -7.16 -6.27 16.86
C ILE A 421 -7.13 -4.87 17.49
N ILE A 422 -8.18 -4.45 18.20
CA ILE A 422 -8.27 -3.14 18.88
C ILE A 422 -7.12 -3.00 19.89
N ASN A 423 -6.91 -3.99 20.74
CA ASN A 423 -5.83 -3.98 21.73
C ASN A 423 -4.43 -3.95 21.07
N LYS A 424 -4.25 -4.70 19.97
CA LYS A 424 -2.98 -4.70 19.23
C LYS A 424 -2.75 -3.37 18.54
N PHE A 425 -3.78 -2.79 17.95
CA PHE A 425 -3.73 -1.47 17.34
C PHE A 425 -3.39 -0.39 18.39
N ALA A 426 -4.03 -0.44 19.54
CA ALA A 426 -3.76 0.46 20.66
C ALA A 426 -2.29 0.36 21.09
N THR A 427 -1.76 -0.84 21.25
CA THR A 427 -0.34 -1.06 21.59
C THR A 427 0.61 -0.55 20.53
N PHE A 428 0.24 -0.67 19.24
CA PHE A 428 1.09 -0.23 18.12
C PHE A 428 1.10 1.30 17.95
N GLU A 429 -0.06 1.93 18.07
CA GLU A 429 -0.21 3.40 17.96
C GLU A 429 0.04 4.10 19.31
N ASP A 430 0.32 3.35 20.39
CA ASP A 430 0.42 3.82 21.79
C ASP A 430 -0.81 4.62 22.25
N LYS A 431 -2.00 4.18 21.83
CA LYS A 431 -3.30 4.83 22.06
C LYS A 431 -4.34 3.81 22.44
N GLU A 432 -4.84 3.89 23.64
CA GLU A 432 -5.86 2.98 24.17
C GLU A 432 -7.25 3.63 24.05
N LEU A 433 -8.20 2.93 23.42
CA LEU A 433 -9.60 3.33 23.49
C LEU A 433 -10.17 2.94 24.86
N TYR A 434 -11.01 3.81 25.41
CA TYR A 434 -11.70 3.48 26.66
C TYR A 434 -12.69 2.32 26.45
N PRO A 435 -12.91 1.45 27.46
CA PRO A 435 -13.81 0.31 27.34
C PRO A 435 -15.20 0.67 26.80
N GLN A 436 -15.76 1.79 27.23
CA GLN A 436 -17.06 2.29 26.76
C GLN A 436 -17.05 2.60 25.25
N ASN A 437 -15.96 3.18 24.75
CA ASN A 437 -15.83 3.47 23.31
C ASN A 437 -15.63 2.18 22.50
N ILE A 438 -14.96 1.18 23.08
CA ILE A 438 -14.83 -0.16 22.47
C ILE A 438 -16.20 -0.81 22.36
N ASP A 439 -17.00 -0.80 23.45
CA ASP A 439 -18.35 -1.35 23.45
C ASP A 439 -19.24 -0.67 22.40
N THR A 440 -19.17 0.65 22.31
CA THR A 440 -19.91 1.41 21.28
C THR A 440 -19.45 1.02 19.88
N LEU A 441 -18.15 0.95 19.62
CA LEU A 441 -17.58 0.56 18.32
C LEU A 441 -18.03 -0.83 17.90
N LEU A 442 -17.99 -1.80 18.81
CA LEU A 442 -18.40 -3.19 18.56
C LEU A 442 -19.93 -3.36 18.45
N SER A 443 -20.73 -2.38 18.89
CA SER A 443 -22.19 -2.41 18.78
C SER A 443 -22.74 -1.98 17.43
N ILE A 444 -21.94 -1.33 16.56
CA ILE A 444 -22.38 -0.82 15.27
C ILE A 444 -22.76 -1.97 14.34
N ARG A 445 -23.94 -1.85 13.71
CA ARG A 445 -24.49 -2.90 12.82
C ARG A 445 -24.80 -2.35 11.45
N SER A 446 -24.59 -3.20 10.46
CA SER A 446 -25.12 -3.08 9.10
C SER A 446 -26.30 -4.03 8.90
N GLU A 447 -26.91 -4.00 7.72
CA GLU A 447 -27.92 -5.00 7.33
C GLU A 447 -27.39 -6.45 7.31
N LYS A 448 -26.07 -6.63 7.18
CA LYS A 448 -25.39 -7.94 7.02
C LYS A 448 -24.86 -8.53 8.33
N GLY A 449 -24.80 -7.75 9.39
CA GLY A 449 -24.19 -8.17 10.67
C GLY A 449 -23.50 -7.02 11.39
N PHE A 450 -22.56 -7.33 12.26
CA PHE A 450 -21.79 -6.29 12.93
C PHE A 450 -20.71 -5.74 12.00
N CYS A 451 -20.50 -4.43 12.03
CA CYS A 451 -19.52 -3.75 11.17
C CYS A 451 -18.08 -4.21 11.45
N TYR A 452 -17.76 -4.54 12.70
CA TYR A 452 -16.44 -5.08 13.09
C TYR A 452 -16.07 -6.41 12.44
N GLU A 453 -17.04 -7.16 11.88
CA GLU A 453 -16.79 -8.40 11.14
C GLU A 453 -15.94 -8.15 9.89
N SER A 454 -15.92 -6.91 9.38
CA SER A 454 -15.01 -6.45 8.34
C SER A 454 -13.72 -5.89 8.95
N ALA A 455 -12.59 -6.54 8.69
CA ALA A 455 -11.28 -6.06 9.15
C ALA A 455 -10.93 -4.67 8.60
N LEU A 456 -11.35 -4.36 7.36
CA LEU A 456 -11.12 -3.04 6.76
C LEU A 456 -11.95 -1.97 7.44
N TRP A 457 -13.26 -2.22 7.69
CA TRP A 457 -14.09 -1.28 8.42
C TRP A 457 -13.51 -0.97 9.80
N LEU A 458 -13.13 -2.02 10.54
CA LEU A 458 -12.53 -1.88 11.86
C LEU A 458 -11.23 -1.05 11.82
N LEU A 459 -10.36 -1.29 10.82
CA LEU A 459 -9.13 -0.51 10.66
C LEU A 459 -9.40 0.98 10.40
N ILE A 460 -10.35 1.30 9.52
CA ILE A 460 -10.74 2.69 9.24
C ILE A 460 -11.30 3.34 10.50
N ALA A 461 -12.21 2.67 11.19
CA ALA A 461 -12.84 3.15 12.42
C ALA A 461 -11.82 3.44 13.53
N LEU A 462 -10.84 2.54 13.72
CA LEU A 462 -9.75 2.75 14.69
C LEU A 462 -8.85 3.92 14.30
N GLN A 463 -8.48 4.05 13.03
CA GLN A 463 -7.71 5.20 12.55
C GLN A 463 -8.47 6.52 12.78
N TYR A 464 -9.77 6.53 12.50
CA TYR A 464 -10.61 7.70 12.70
C TYR A 464 -10.72 8.06 14.20
N ALA A 465 -11.10 7.11 15.04
CA ALA A 465 -11.35 7.34 16.46
C ALA A 465 -10.10 7.71 17.26
N THR A 466 -8.91 7.27 16.85
CA THR A 466 -7.65 7.50 17.58
C THR A 466 -6.85 8.70 17.09
N ARG A 467 -7.17 9.26 15.93
CA ARG A 467 -6.45 10.40 15.34
C ARG A 467 -7.12 11.72 15.71
N LEU A 468 -7.00 12.10 16.98
CA LEU A 468 -7.53 13.36 17.50
C LEU A 468 -6.51 14.48 17.39
N ASN A 469 -6.99 15.69 17.09
CA ASN A 469 -6.21 16.91 16.98
C ASN A 469 -6.59 17.92 18.09
N GLN A 470 -5.93 19.07 18.14
CA GLN A 470 -6.18 20.09 19.16
C GLN A 470 -7.65 20.57 19.21
N ARG A 471 -8.35 20.61 18.06
CA ARG A 471 -9.78 21.00 18.03
C ARG A 471 -10.66 19.98 18.73
N ASP A 472 -10.35 18.69 18.53
CA ASP A 472 -11.06 17.58 19.17
C ASP A 472 -10.89 17.62 20.69
N PHE A 473 -9.67 17.90 21.16
CA PHE A 473 -9.38 18.07 22.60
C PHE A 473 -10.12 19.29 23.18
N THR A 474 -10.24 20.37 22.40
CA THR A 474 -11.02 21.54 22.82
C THR A 474 -12.51 21.17 22.95
N ALA A 475 -13.06 20.43 21.99
CA ALA A 475 -14.45 19.96 22.07
C ALA A 475 -14.65 19.00 23.25
N ALA A 476 -13.73 18.10 23.50
CA ALA A 476 -13.74 17.23 24.68
C ALA A 476 -13.70 18.02 26.00
N SER A 477 -12.92 19.11 26.05
CA SER A 477 -12.86 19.99 27.23
C SER A 477 -14.20 20.70 27.49
N ILE A 478 -14.89 21.13 26.42
CA ILE A 478 -16.23 21.73 26.56
C ILE A 478 -17.23 20.69 27.09
N LEU A 479 -17.17 19.45 26.58
CA LEU A 479 -18.00 18.36 27.08
C LEU A 479 -17.68 18.01 28.54
N ALA A 480 -16.41 18.16 28.98
CA ALA A 480 -16.01 17.88 30.35
C ALA A 480 -16.77 18.72 31.37
N ASP A 481 -17.15 19.96 31.02
CA ASP A 481 -17.95 20.83 31.89
C ASP A 481 -19.33 20.21 32.23
N LEU A 482 -19.86 19.36 31.33
CA LEU A 482 -21.10 18.62 31.58
C LEU A 482 -20.89 17.39 32.49
N TYR A 483 -19.65 16.99 32.74
CA TYR A 483 -19.28 15.83 33.56
C TYR A 483 -18.41 16.21 34.77
N GLU A 484 -18.83 17.18 35.52
CA GLU A 484 -18.18 17.65 36.76
C GLU A 484 -16.70 18.08 36.56
N GLY A 485 -16.37 18.59 35.37
CA GLY A 485 -15.03 19.05 35.02
C GLY A 485 -14.02 17.93 34.74
N SER A 486 -14.46 16.68 34.64
CA SER A 486 -13.57 15.53 34.31
C SER A 486 -13.25 15.49 32.81
N PHE A 487 -12.02 15.84 32.45
CA PHE A 487 -11.55 15.79 31.04
C PHE A 487 -11.68 14.40 30.41
N ASP A 488 -11.35 13.34 31.15
CA ASP A 488 -11.45 11.96 30.64
C ASP A 488 -12.89 11.58 30.30
N LYS A 489 -13.86 11.94 31.18
CA LYS A 489 -15.26 11.71 30.88
C LYS A 489 -15.73 12.51 29.66
N GLY A 490 -15.28 13.76 29.52
CA GLY A 490 -15.56 14.60 28.36
C GLY A 490 -14.98 13.99 27.06
N LEU A 491 -13.78 13.45 27.14
CA LEU A 491 -13.11 12.81 26.00
C LEU A 491 -13.80 11.50 25.60
N ILE A 492 -14.16 10.66 26.58
CA ILE A 492 -14.95 9.44 26.34
C ILE A 492 -16.26 9.79 25.64
N ALA A 493 -16.98 10.80 26.15
CA ALA A 493 -18.23 11.22 25.56
C ALA A 493 -18.06 11.78 24.14
N PHE A 494 -16.99 12.53 23.89
CA PHE A 494 -16.66 13.04 22.56
C PHE A 494 -16.40 11.90 21.57
N ILE A 495 -15.51 10.96 21.92
CA ILE A 495 -15.19 9.81 21.06
C ILE A 495 -16.43 8.93 20.83
N ASP A 496 -17.25 8.71 21.87
CA ASP A 496 -18.48 7.93 21.76
C ASP A 496 -19.49 8.57 20.80
N GLN A 497 -19.59 9.90 20.83
CA GLN A 497 -20.45 10.67 19.93
C GLN A 497 -19.97 10.57 18.47
N GLU A 498 -18.66 10.63 18.23
CA GLU A 498 -18.07 10.43 16.89
C GLU A 498 -18.31 9.01 16.37
N ILE A 499 -18.01 7.99 17.19
CA ILE A 499 -18.19 6.57 16.81
C ILE A 499 -19.65 6.27 16.44
N ARG A 500 -20.64 6.81 17.16
CA ARG A 500 -22.07 6.61 16.88
C ARG A 500 -22.51 7.18 15.53
N GLN A 501 -21.73 8.08 14.92
CA GLN A 501 -22.00 8.66 13.61
C GLN A 501 -21.31 7.88 12.48
N PHE A 502 -20.50 6.87 12.78
CA PHE A 502 -19.78 6.12 11.76
C PHE A 502 -20.74 5.41 10.81
N PRO A 503 -20.57 5.59 9.50
CA PRO A 503 -21.28 4.79 8.48
C PRO A 503 -21.04 3.29 8.65
N ASP A 504 -22.04 2.51 8.29
CA ASP A 504 -22.03 1.05 8.40
C ASP A 504 -21.23 0.34 7.29
N ASN A 505 -20.78 1.07 6.27
CA ASN A 505 -19.97 0.54 5.19
C ASN A 505 -18.59 1.22 5.08
N GLU A 506 -17.63 0.47 4.54
CA GLU A 506 -16.24 0.89 4.47
C GLU A 506 -15.99 2.11 3.58
N GLU A 507 -16.73 2.23 2.46
CA GLU A 507 -16.53 3.30 1.47
C GLU A 507 -16.95 4.65 2.03
N HIS A 508 -18.12 4.73 2.67
CA HIS A 508 -18.60 5.95 3.30
C HIS A 508 -17.74 6.32 4.52
N LEU A 509 -17.41 5.35 5.37
CA LEU A 509 -16.54 5.60 6.53
C LEU A 509 -15.16 6.10 6.10
N PHE A 510 -14.59 5.53 5.04
CA PHE A 510 -13.33 6.02 4.50
C PHE A 510 -13.44 7.42 3.90
N THR A 511 -14.54 7.72 3.24
CA THR A 511 -14.81 9.05 2.68
C THR A 511 -14.88 10.10 3.79
N ASP A 512 -15.58 9.81 4.89
CA ASP A 512 -15.66 10.71 6.05
C ASP A 512 -14.29 10.90 6.73
N TYR A 513 -13.52 9.81 6.86
CA TYR A 513 -12.14 9.89 7.36
C TYR A 513 -11.25 10.76 6.45
N LEU A 514 -11.36 10.61 5.14
CA LEU A 514 -10.62 11.43 4.18
C LEU A 514 -11.04 12.90 4.21
N HIS A 515 -12.33 13.19 4.40
CA HIS A 515 -12.82 14.56 4.62
C HIS A 515 -12.19 15.20 5.86
N ARG A 516 -12.16 14.48 6.97
CA ARG A 516 -11.52 14.95 8.21
C ARG A 516 -10.04 15.28 8.01
N ILE A 517 -9.29 14.45 7.28
CA ILE A 517 -7.89 14.72 6.95
C ILE A 517 -7.79 15.95 6.01
N THR A 518 -8.68 16.06 5.03
CA THR A 518 -8.72 17.20 4.10
C THR A 518 -8.98 18.52 4.82
N ASP A 519 -9.89 18.54 5.78
CA ASP A 519 -10.20 19.73 6.59
C ASP A 519 -9.02 20.16 7.49
N ALA A 520 -8.19 19.20 7.90
CA ALA A 520 -7.01 19.46 8.71
C ALA A 520 -5.77 19.88 7.88
N TYR A 521 -5.60 19.36 6.66
CA TYR A 521 -4.36 19.47 5.88
C TYR A 521 -4.54 20.04 4.46
N GLY A 522 -5.71 20.65 4.16
CA GLY A 522 -5.99 21.27 2.87
C GLY A 522 -6.39 20.29 1.76
N SER A 523 -6.32 20.75 0.50
CA SER A 523 -6.84 20.04 -0.68
C SER A 523 -6.06 18.76 -1.05
N LEU A 524 -4.80 18.68 -0.67
CA LEU A 524 -3.85 17.64 -1.11
C LEU A 524 -4.34 16.20 -0.87
N PRO A 525 -4.91 15.79 0.31
CA PRO A 525 -5.39 14.43 0.51
C PRO A 525 -6.45 14.02 -0.51
N ARG A 526 -7.42 14.89 -0.74
CA ARG A 526 -8.52 14.64 -1.68
C ARG A 526 -8.05 14.55 -3.12
N LEU A 527 -7.17 15.47 -3.55
CA LEU A 527 -6.60 15.48 -4.89
C LEU A 527 -5.77 14.23 -5.14
N LEU A 528 -4.91 13.85 -4.19
CA LEU A 528 -4.10 12.63 -4.23
C LEU A 528 -4.99 11.39 -4.45
N PHE A 529 -6.03 11.23 -3.64
CA PHE A 529 -6.93 10.08 -3.75
C PHE A 529 -7.74 10.08 -5.05
N ARG A 530 -8.14 11.23 -5.58
CA ARG A 530 -8.81 11.34 -6.88
C ARG A 530 -7.89 10.84 -8.01
N TYR A 531 -6.63 11.28 -8.06
CA TYR A 531 -5.68 10.82 -9.06
C TYR A 531 -5.35 9.33 -8.90
N LEU A 532 -5.11 8.86 -7.68
CA LEU A 532 -4.87 7.43 -7.43
C LEU A 532 -6.10 6.56 -7.75
N SER A 533 -7.32 7.08 -7.54
CA SER A 533 -8.56 6.37 -7.91
C SER A 533 -8.76 6.31 -9.43
N ALA A 534 -8.35 7.35 -10.16
CA ALA A 534 -8.37 7.37 -11.62
C ALA A 534 -7.26 6.51 -12.23
N SER A 535 -6.17 6.28 -11.50
CA SER A 535 -5.02 5.54 -12.00
C SER A 535 -5.31 4.04 -12.15
N TYR A 536 -4.60 3.42 -13.09
CA TYR A 536 -4.66 1.98 -13.31
C TYR A 536 -3.91 1.18 -12.23
N ASN A 537 -2.61 1.46 -12.09
CA ASN A 537 -1.68 0.74 -11.21
C ASN A 537 -0.91 1.67 -10.27
N GLY A 538 -1.50 2.83 -9.92
CA GLY A 538 -0.79 3.85 -9.17
C GLY A 538 -0.12 4.87 -10.08
N LEU A 539 0.59 5.82 -9.48
CA LEU A 539 1.27 6.93 -10.15
C LEU A 539 2.64 7.17 -9.52
N ASP A 540 3.62 7.44 -10.36
CA ASP A 540 4.95 7.80 -9.89
C ASP A 540 4.92 9.12 -9.12
N GLU A 541 5.76 9.25 -8.11
CA GLU A 541 5.82 10.46 -7.28
C GLU A 541 6.12 11.72 -8.11
N ASP A 542 6.98 11.60 -9.13
CA ASP A 542 7.27 12.72 -10.02
C ASP A 542 6.07 13.12 -10.89
N VAL A 543 5.24 12.15 -11.29
CA VAL A 543 3.98 12.42 -11.99
C VAL A 543 2.98 13.07 -11.04
N LEU A 544 2.89 12.59 -9.80
CA LEU A 544 2.04 13.20 -8.78
C LEU A 544 2.45 14.64 -8.47
N LYS A 545 3.74 14.94 -8.39
CA LYS A 545 4.25 16.32 -8.22
C LYS A 545 3.83 17.24 -9.36
N GLU A 546 3.93 16.78 -10.61
CA GLU A 546 3.50 17.54 -11.77
C GLU A 546 1.98 17.76 -11.80
N LEU A 547 1.19 16.71 -11.45
CA LEU A 547 -0.28 16.76 -11.40
C LEU A 547 -0.81 17.69 -10.29
N LEU A 548 -0.15 17.72 -9.16
CA LEU A 548 -0.57 18.49 -7.98
C LEU A 548 0.00 19.93 -8.02
N GLY A 549 1.07 20.17 -8.79
CA GLY A 549 1.63 21.51 -9.00
C GLY A 549 1.86 22.28 -7.70
N ASP A 550 1.23 23.44 -7.55
CA ASP A 550 1.35 24.29 -6.37
C ASP A 550 0.72 23.70 -5.10
N ASP A 551 -0.20 22.72 -5.22
CA ASP A 551 -0.75 21.98 -4.08
C ASP A 551 0.24 20.94 -3.52
N TRP A 552 1.34 20.63 -4.23
CA TRP A 552 2.35 19.69 -3.76
C TRP A 552 3.24 20.31 -2.68
N ASP A 553 3.11 19.81 -1.48
CA ASP A 553 4.06 20.07 -0.40
C ASP A 553 4.62 18.77 0.16
N PRO A 554 5.95 18.52 0.07
CA PRO A 554 6.57 17.29 0.56
C PRO A 554 6.30 16.99 2.03
N ARG A 555 6.18 18.03 2.87
CA ARG A 555 5.90 17.87 4.30
C ARG A 555 4.46 17.40 4.51
N THR A 556 3.51 18.09 3.91
CA THR A 556 2.09 17.72 3.97
C THR A 556 1.87 16.34 3.37
N PHE A 557 2.56 16.00 2.27
CA PHE A 557 2.48 14.67 1.68
C PHE A 557 2.97 13.56 2.64
N ALA A 558 4.10 13.76 3.31
CA ALA A 558 4.61 12.80 4.30
C ALA A 558 3.64 12.61 5.48
N ILE A 559 3.00 13.69 5.94
CA ILE A 559 1.97 13.65 6.99
C ILE A 559 0.77 12.83 6.53
N ILE A 560 0.21 13.16 5.37
CA ILE A 560 -0.94 12.46 4.77
C ILE A 560 -0.63 10.97 4.64
N ARG A 561 0.57 10.64 4.18
CA ARG A 561 1.02 9.26 4.06
C ARG A 561 1.02 8.52 5.40
N SER A 562 1.42 9.16 6.48
CA SER A 562 1.38 8.55 7.81
C SER A 562 -0.04 8.25 8.28
N PHE A 563 -1.01 9.13 8.00
CA PHE A 563 -2.42 8.92 8.31
C PHE A 563 -3.06 7.84 7.44
N LEU A 564 -2.64 7.78 6.18
CA LEU A 564 -3.19 6.86 5.20
C LEU A 564 -2.37 5.56 5.08
N ARG A 565 -1.41 5.36 5.95
CA ARG A 565 -0.62 4.12 6.05
C ARG A 565 -1.56 2.93 6.29
N GLY A 566 -1.61 2.00 5.34
CA GLY A 566 -2.56 0.88 5.32
C GLY A 566 -3.66 1.05 4.27
N PHE A 567 -3.77 2.22 3.62
CA PHE A 567 -4.68 2.48 2.50
C PHE A 567 -3.93 2.81 1.21
N ILE A 568 -2.73 3.39 1.33
CA ILE A 568 -1.80 3.62 0.22
C ILE A 568 -0.49 2.87 0.47
N THR A 569 0.13 2.43 -0.60
CA THR A 569 1.46 1.81 -0.56
C THR A 569 2.37 2.47 -1.59
N GLU A 570 3.65 2.56 -1.26
CA GLU A 570 4.70 2.99 -2.17
C GLU A 570 5.43 1.77 -2.72
N GLN A 571 5.66 1.79 -4.01
CA GLN A 571 6.52 0.83 -4.69
C GLN A 571 7.95 1.38 -4.72
N SER A 572 8.83 0.81 -3.91
CA SER A 572 10.14 1.40 -3.54
C SER A 572 11.07 1.69 -4.71
N GLN A 573 11.05 0.91 -5.80
CA GLN A 573 11.96 1.09 -6.94
C GLN A 573 11.62 2.28 -7.81
N MET A 574 10.34 2.57 -8.01
CA MET A 574 9.86 3.64 -8.89
C MET A 574 9.28 4.83 -8.13
N LYS A 575 9.25 4.80 -6.79
CA LYS A 575 8.50 5.76 -5.97
C LYS A 575 7.07 5.95 -6.47
N SER A 576 6.42 4.85 -6.87
CA SER A 576 5.06 4.84 -7.37
C SER A 576 4.08 4.58 -6.23
N TRP A 577 3.01 5.36 -6.19
CA TRP A 577 1.98 5.32 -5.15
C TRP A 577 0.72 4.67 -5.68
N GLN A 578 0.16 3.71 -4.92
CA GLN A 578 -1.10 3.03 -5.28
C GLN A 578 -2.01 2.82 -4.07
N LEU A 579 -3.30 2.62 -4.34
CA LEU A 579 -4.29 2.26 -3.32
C LEU A 579 -4.22 0.76 -3.00
N MET A 580 -4.11 0.42 -1.71
CA MET A 580 -4.04 -0.98 -1.24
C MET A 580 -5.35 -1.74 -1.38
N HIS A 581 -6.48 -1.04 -1.30
CA HIS A 581 -7.80 -1.66 -1.33
C HIS A 581 -8.70 -0.99 -2.35
N ARG A 582 -9.42 -1.78 -3.16
CA ARG A 582 -10.38 -1.24 -4.12
C ARG A 582 -11.52 -0.45 -3.45
N LYS A 583 -11.92 -0.85 -2.24
CA LYS A 583 -12.99 -0.20 -1.47
C LYS A 583 -12.66 1.18 -0.91
N VAL A 584 -11.39 1.58 -0.93
CA VAL A 584 -10.98 2.94 -0.54
C VAL A 584 -10.83 3.88 -1.74
N ARG A 585 -11.24 3.47 -2.93
CA ARG A 585 -11.28 4.35 -4.11
C ARG A 585 -12.41 5.37 -3.97
N ILE A 586 -12.13 6.62 -4.29
CA ILE A 586 -13.16 7.66 -4.39
C ILE A 586 -14.01 7.35 -5.62
N PRO A 587 -15.35 7.30 -5.48
CA PRO A 587 -16.23 7.19 -6.64
C PRO A 587 -16.05 8.40 -7.56
N LEU A 588 -15.73 8.15 -8.83
CA LEU A 588 -15.56 9.18 -9.85
C LEU A 588 -16.66 9.02 -10.89
N THR A 589 -17.28 10.12 -11.28
CA THR A 589 -18.14 10.14 -12.47
C THR A 589 -17.30 9.88 -13.72
N ALA A 590 -17.94 9.44 -14.81
CA ALA A 590 -17.25 9.22 -16.07
C ALA A 590 -16.52 10.49 -16.57
N ALA A 591 -17.13 11.66 -16.40
CA ALA A 591 -16.54 12.94 -16.78
C ALA A 591 -15.31 13.28 -15.92
N GLU A 592 -15.40 13.12 -14.60
CA GLU A 592 -14.25 13.36 -13.70
C GLU A 592 -13.09 12.39 -14.00
N LYS A 593 -13.41 11.11 -14.22
CA LYS A 593 -12.40 10.13 -14.60
C LYS A 593 -11.72 10.48 -15.91
N ALA A 594 -12.49 10.93 -16.92
CA ALA A 594 -11.95 11.34 -18.21
C ALA A 594 -11.01 12.54 -18.07
N ASP A 595 -11.40 13.55 -17.30
CA ASP A 595 -10.58 14.74 -17.03
C ASP A 595 -9.26 14.39 -16.34
N LEU A 596 -9.32 13.64 -15.24
CA LEU A 596 -8.13 13.20 -14.50
C LEU A 596 -7.21 12.33 -15.36
N CYS A 597 -7.77 11.39 -16.13
CA CYS A 597 -7.00 10.58 -17.09
C CYS A 597 -6.35 11.44 -18.19
N GLY A 598 -7.02 12.50 -18.65
CA GLY A 598 -6.47 13.45 -19.61
C GLY A 598 -5.24 14.20 -19.07
N HIS A 599 -5.29 14.64 -17.82
CA HIS A 599 -4.14 15.26 -17.16
C HIS A 599 -2.96 14.27 -17.03
N ILE A 600 -3.22 13.05 -16.57
CA ILE A 600 -2.19 12.00 -16.44
C ILE A 600 -1.59 11.67 -17.82
N ALA A 601 -2.43 11.50 -18.86
CA ALA A 601 -1.99 11.22 -20.21
C ALA A 601 -1.10 12.32 -20.78
N SER A 602 -1.41 13.59 -20.52
CA SER A 602 -0.62 14.72 -21.00
C SER A 602 0.81 14.72 -20.46
N ILE A 603 0.97 14.40 -19.17
CA ILE A 603 2.30 14.30 -18.53
C ILE A 603 3.09 13.11 -19.10
N TYR A 604 2.46 11.95 -19.23
CA TYR A 604 3.13 10.78 -19.80
C TYR A 604 3.51 10.98 -21.28
N LEU A 605 2.68 11.65 -22.07
CA LEU A 605 3.02 12.00 -23.45
C LEU A 605 4.22 12.95 -23.49
N HIS A 606 4.24 13.97 -22.63
CA HIS A 606 5.37 14.89 -22.54
C HIS A 606 6.67 14.14 -22.19
N LYS A 607 6.65 13.29 -21.19
CA LYS A 607 7.80 12.45 -20.80
C LYS A 607 8.24 11.51 -21.92
N LEU A 608 7.29 10.88 -22.63
CA LEU A 608 7.56 10.00 -23.76
C LEU A 608 8.27 10.72 -24.89
N TYR A 609 7.81 11.92 -25.27
CA TYR A 609 8.43 12.72 -26.31
C TYR A 609 9.80 13.27 -25.90
N ALA A 610 10.00 13.54 -24.61
CA ALA A 610 11.30 13.93 -24.03
C ALA A 610 12.29 12.75 -23.89
N LYS A 611 11.92 11.53 -24.33
CA LYS A 611 12.69 10.28 -24.17
C LYS A 611 13.02 9.90 -22.72
N GLN A 612 12.20 10.35 -21.78
CA GLN A 612 12.28 9.93 -20.38
C GLN A 612 11.62 8.56 -20.20
N THR A 613 11.93 7.90 -19.10
CA THR A 613 11.27 6.65 -18.72
C THR A 613 9.80 6.93 -18.43
N VAL A 614 8.91 6.23 -19.11
CA VAL A 614 7.46 6.30 -18.91
C VAL A 614 7.02 4.95 -18.38
N THR A 615 6.26 4.93 -17.31
CA THR A 615 5.64 3.70 -16.80
C THR A 615 4.58 3.20 -17.78
N ASP A 616 4.37 1.89 -17.79
CA ASP A 616 3.37 1.26 -18.65
C ASP A 616 1.97 1.77 -18.27
N ASN A 617 1.04 1.80 -19.23
CA ASN A 617 -0.37 2.15 -19.09
C ASN A 617 -0.80 3.52 -19.67
N LEU A 618 0.00 4.15 -20.50
CA LEU A 618 -0.40 5.37 -21.18
C LEU A 618 -1.69 5.18 -21.99
N PHE A 619 -1.86 4.01 -22.64
CA PHE A 619 -3.05 3.73 -23.45
C PHE A 619 -4.33 3.71 -22.61
N TYR A 620 -4.29 3.21 -21.37
CA TYR A 620 -5.41 3.26 -20.44
C TYR A 620 -5.91 4.69 -20.21
N TYR A 621 -4.99 5.64 -20.01
CA TYR A 621 -5.34 7.04 -19.80
C TYR A 621 -5.87 7.71 -21.07
N LEU A 622 -5.28 7.38 -22.23
CA LEU A 622 -5.76 7.88 -23.54
C LEU A 622 -7.16 7.35 -23.87
N PHE A 623 -7.46 6.12 -23.49
CA PHE A 623 -8.78 5.53 -23.66
C PHE A 623 -9.83 6.26 -22.80
N TYR A 624 -9.60 6.39 -21.50
CA TYR A 624 -10.56 7.01 -20.59
C TYR A 624 -10.72 8.53 -20.82
N SER A 625 -9.70 9.21 -21.30
CA SER A 625 -9.79 10.62 -21.71
C SER A 625 -10.41 10.81 -23.09
N ASN A 626 -10.69 9.71 -23.81
CA ASN A 626 -11.16 9.72 -25.20
C ASN A 626 -10.24 10.49 -26.17
N ASP A 627 -8.93 10.49 -25.89
CA ASP A 627 -7.91 11.13 -26.73
C ASP A 627 -7.52 10.22 -27.90
N THR A 628 -8.40 10.17 -28.89
CA THR A 628 -8.23 9.30 -30.07
C THR A 628 -7.01 9.67 -30.92
N LEU A 629 -6.63 10.95 -30.97
CA LEU A 629 -5.48 11.41 -31.77
C LEU A 629 -4.15 10.93 -31.18
N ASN A 630 -3.92 11.15 -29.89
CA ASN A 630 -2.71 10.71 -29.25
C ASN A 630 -2.67 9.18 -29.11
N ALA A 631 -3.81 8.51 -28.90
CA ALA A 631 -3.91 7.05 -28.93
C ALA A 631 -3.48 6.50 -30.30
N PHE A 632 -3.92 7.12 -31.40
CA PHE A 632 -3.48 6.74 -32.74
C PHE A 632 -1.95 6.87 -32.89
N HIS A 633 -1.39 8.02 -32.50
CA HIS A 633 0.06 8.23 -32.57
C HIS A 633 0.84 7.22 -31.73
N TYR A 634 0.35 6.92 -30.54
CA TYR A 634 0.99 5.98 -29.62
C TYR A 634 0.97 4.54 -30.16
N VAL A 635 -0.20 4.07 -30.58
CA VAL A 635 -0.39 2.69 -31.03
C VAL A 635 0.25 2.45 -32.39
N PHE A 636 0.14 3.40 -33.34
CA PHE A 636 0.55 3.17 -34.72
C PHE A 636 1.99 3.60 -35.04
N SER A 637 2.71 4.21 -34.09
CA SER A 637 4.14 4.50 -34.25
C SER A 637 4.96 3.22 -34.25
N ASN A 638 5.74 2.98 -35.34
CA ASN A 638 6.65 1.84 -35.45
C ASN A 638 7.67 1.74 -34.29
N LYS A 639 7.99 2.89 -33.69
CA LYS A 639 9.03 2.99 -32.67
C LYS A 639 8.60 2.36 -31.31
N TRP A 640 7.32 2.39 -31.00
CA TRP A 640 6.80 2.05 -29.68
C TRP A 640 6.10 0.70 -29.65
N TYR A 641 5.47 0.29 -30.78
CA TYR A 641 4.60 -0.88 -30.82
C TYR A 641 5.28 -2.18 -30.40
N ALA A 642 6.45 -2.46 -30.97
CA ALA A 642 7.13 -3.76 -30.78
C ALA A 642 7.66 -3.98 -29.36
N SER A 643 7.96 -2.89 -28.63
CA SER A 643 8.62 -2.99 -27.31
C SER A 643 7.69 -2.79 -26.13
N ARG A 644 6.47 -2.26 -26.33
CA ARG A 644 5.66 -1.77 -25.22
C ARG A 644 4.15 -1.87 -25.42
N VAL A 645 3.65 -1.35 -26.51
CA VAL A 645 2.21 -1.15 -26.76
C VAL A 645 1.44 -2.47 -26.79
N LYS A 646 2.05 -3.52 -27.29
CA LYS A 646 1.43 -4.84 -27.38
C LYS A 646 1.01 -5.42 -26.04
N GLU A 647 1.91 -5.43 -25.08
CA GLU A 647 1.64 -5.96 -23.73
C GLU A 647 0.65 -5.10 -22.99
N GLU A 648 0.78 -3.78 -23.15
CA GLU A 648 -0.14 -2.81 -22.58
C GLU A 648 -1.56 -2.99 -23.11
N LEU A 649 -1.76 -3.12 -24.42
CA LEU A 649 -3.08 -3.36 -25.03
C LEU A 649 -3.71 -4.65 -24.51
N ILE A 650 -2.94 -5.72 -24.38
CA ILE A 650 -3.43 -6.98 -23.82
C ILE A 650 -3.90 -6.78 -22.37
N GLY A 651 -3.08 -6.13 -21.53
CA GLY A 651 -3.42 -5.84 -20.14
C GLY A 651 -4.67 -4.94 -20.01
N VAL A 652 -4.73 -3.87 -20.78
CA VAL A 652 -5.86 -2.94 -20.80
C VAL A 652 -7.14 -3.60 -21.31
N SER A 653 -7.05 -4.53 -22.27
CA SER A 653 -8.21 -5.27 -22.80
C SER A 653 -8.93 -6.13 -21.75
N GLU A 654 -8.22 -6.54 -20.71
CA GLU A 654 -8.80 -7.33 -19.61
C GLU A 654 -9.65 -6.48 -18.66
N ILE A 655 -9.41 -5.18 -18.63
CA ILE A 655 -10.08 -4.25 -17.73
C ILE A 655 -11.26 -3.58 -18.39
N ILE A 656 -11.03 -3.05 -19.59
CA ILE A 656 -12.01 -2.29 -20.36
C ILE A 656 -13.01 -3.25 -21.04
N GLY A 657 -12.56 -4.44 -21.37
CA GLY A 657 -13.24 -5.33 -22.30
C GLY A 657 -12.66 -5.22 -23.71
N ALA A 658 -12.38 -6.36 -24.33
CA ALA A 658 -11.73 -6.38 -25.64
C ALA A 658 -12.63 -5.77 -26.74
N GLU A 659 -13.94 -5.82 -26.59
CA GLU A 659 -14.88 -5.22 -27.53
C GLU A 659 -14.88 -3.70 -27.49
N GLU A 660 -14.90 -3.11 -26.30
CA GLU A 660 -14.85 -1.66 -26.11
C GLU A 660 -13.49 -1.12 -26.56
N LEU A 661 -12.42 -1.83 -26.26
CA LEU A 661 -11.08 -1.51 -26.72
C LEU A 661 -10.99 -1.48 -28.25
N LEU A 662 -11.53 -2.51 -28.94
CA LEU A 662 -11.55 -2.51 -30.41
C LEU A 662 -12.41 -1.40 -30.98
N THR A 663 -13.56 -1.11 -30.37
CA THR A 663 -14.41 0.01 -30.82
C THR A 663 -13.66 1.32 -30.73
N PHE A 664 -12.93 1.55 -29.66
CA PHE A 664 -12.08 2.74 -29.52
C PHE A 664 -10.92 2.76 -30.53
N LEU A 665 -10.20 1.65 -30.72
CA LEU A 665 -9.16 1.52 -31.74
C LEU A 665 -9.68 1.79 -33.17
N PHE A 666 -10.88 1.30 -33.50
CA PHE A 666 -11.51 1.55 -34.77
C PHE A 666 -11.92 3.03 -34.91
N ALA A 667 -12.39 3.67 -33.85
CA ALA A 667 -12.68 5.09 -33.82
C ALA A 667 -11.42 5.96 -34.02
N THR A 668 -10.25 5.52 -33.51
CA THR A 668 -8.97 6.21 -33.75
C THR A 668 -8.55 6.18 -35.23
N TYR A 669 -8.99 5.15 -35.96
CA TYR A 669 -8.70 4.98 -37.39
C TYR A 669 -9.64 5.81 -38.28
N ASP A 670 -10.12 6.96 -37.93
CA ASP A 670 -10.95 7.75 -38.84
C ASP A 670 -10.11 8.40 -39.97
N PRO A 671 -10.23 7.94 -41.24
CA PRO A 671 -9.46 8.48 -42.35
C PRO A 671 -9.82 9.95 -42.70
N ARG A 672 -10.91 10.49 -42.12
CA ARG A 672 -11.31 11.90 -42.27
C ARG A 672 -10.49 12.83 -41.39
N HIS A 673 -9.78 12.32 -40.39
CA HIS A 673 -8.91 13.14 -39.54
C HIS A 673 -7.74 13.71 -40.37
N LYS A 674 -7.73 15.02 -40.59
CA LYS A 674 -6.71 15.69 -41.43
C LYS A 674 -5.27 15.49 -40.96
N GLY A 675 -5.06 15.24 -39.66
CA GLY A 675 -3.75 14.92 -39.07
C GLY A 675 -3.22 13.53 -39.46
N ILE A 676 -4.08 12.51 -39.52
CA ILE A 676 -3.73 11.13 -39.83
C ILE A 676 -3.26 10.98 -41.28
N ARG A 677 -3.92 11.66 -42.26
CA ARG A 677 -3.54 11.58 -43.69
C ARG A 677 -2.14 12.13 -43.98
N LYS A 678 -1.62 13.04 -43.12
CA LYS A 678 -0.27 13.59 -43.29
C LYS A 678 0.82 12.66 -42.74
N LEU A 679 0.47 11.76 -41.85
CA LEU A 679 1.43 10.97 -41.07
C LEU A 679 1.63 9.57 -41.62
N MET A 680 0.56 8.91 -42.10
CA MET A 680 0.64 7.54 -42.57
C MET A 680 -0.44 7.24 -43.63
N PRO A 681 -0.09 6.49 -44.70
CA PRO A 681 -1.11 6.00 -45.65
C PRO A 681 -2.15 5.10 -44.94
N ALA A 682 -3.42 5.24 -45.31
CA ALA A 682 -4.52 4.52 -44.69
C ALA A 682 -4.33 3.00 -44.65
N TRP A 683 -3.67 2.43 -45.68
CA TRP A 683 -3.41 0.98 -45.73
C TRP A 683 -2.33 0.53 -44.70
N VAL A 684 -1.35 1.39 -44.36
CA VAL A 684 -0.34 1.09 -43.34
C VAL A 684 -1.00 1.12 -41.95
N ALA A 685 -1.85 2.12 -41.70
CA ALA A 685 -2.62 2.17 -40.47
C ALA A 685 -3.51 0.93 -40.29
N MET A 686 -4.14 0.42 -41.37
CA MET A 686 -4.94 -0.79 -41.34
C MET A 686 -4.11 -2.05 -40.99
N ILE A 687 -2.89 -2.16 -41.47
CA ILE A 687 -2.00 -3.25 -41.06
C ILE A 687 -1.76 -3.22 -39.56
N ARG A 688 -1.59 -2.03 -38.98
CA ARG A 688 -1.41 -1.90 -37.53
C ARG A 688 -2.66 -2.23 -36.73
N VAL A 689 -3.83 -1.80 -37.20
CA VAL A 689 -5.12 -2.24 -36.59
C VAL A 689 -5.21 -3.76 -36.58
N LYS A 690 -4.88 -4.40 -37.71
CA LYS A 690 -4.82 -5.85 -37.83
C LYS A 690 -3.84 -6.46 -36.82
N ASP A 691 -2.63 -5.92 -36.70
CA ASP A 691 -1.61 -6.42 -35.76
C ASP A 691 -2.13 -6.36 -34.31
N CYS A 692 -2.78 -5.24 -33.89
CA CYS A 692 -3.42 -5.12 -32.59
C CYS A 692 -4.51 -6.18 -32.36
N VAL A 693 -5.40 -6.37 -33.35
CA VAL A 693 -6.47 -7.38 -33.27
C VAL A 693 -5.90 -8.78 -33.15
N MET A 694 -4.86 -9.08 -33.93
CA MET A 694 -4.18 -10.37 -33.94
C MET A 694 -3.51 -10.64 -32.59
N ASP A 695 -2.87 -9.65 -31.99
CA ASP A 695 -2.24 -9.82 -30.68
C ASP A 695 -3.30 -10.08 -29.59
N LEU A 696 -4.43 -9.37 -29.60
CA LEU A 696 -5.56 -9.62 -28.71
C LEU A 696 -6.20 -10.99 -28.93
N ALA A 697 -6.44 -11.36 -30.19
CA ALA A 697 -7.02 -12.65 -30.56
C ALA A 697 -6.10 -13.82 -30.19
N ASN A 698 -4.82 -13.73 -30.45
CA ASN A 698 -3.81 -14.71 -30.05
C ASN A 698 -3.72 -14.84 -28.52
N ALA A 699 -3.79 -13.73 -27.79
CA ALA A 699 -3.81 -13.76 -26.33
C ALA A 699 -5.06 -14.47 -25.80
N ALA A 700 -6.23 -14.23 -26.37
CA ALA A 700 -7.48 -14.93 -26.05
C ALA A 700 -7.41 -16.43 -26.39
N CYS A 701 -6.92 -16.77 -27.58
CA CYS A 701 -6.75 -18.15 -28.04
C CYS A 701 -5.81 -18.95 -27.11
N LYS A 702 -4.65 -18.38 -26.75
CA LYS A 702 -3.69 -18.99 -25.80
C LYS A 702 -4.28 -19.24 -24.42
N ARG A 703 -5.29 -18.47 -24.01
CA ARG A 703 -6.02 -18.67 -22.77
C ARG A 703 -7.15 -19.68 -22.86
N GLY A 704 -7.42 -20.21 -24.08
CA GLY A 704 -8.55 -21.10 -24.31
C GLY A 704 -9.90 -20.40 -24.50
N ASP A 705 -9.91 -19.05 -24.57
CA ASP A 705 -11.12 -18.27 -24.82
C ASP A 705 -11.37 -18.14 -26.34
N TYR A 706 -11.79 -19.26 -26.93
CA TYR A 706 -12.00 -19.36 -28.37
C TYR A 706 -13.20 -18.54 -28.84
N GLN A 707 -14.25 -18.39 -28.02
CA GLN A 707 -15.40 -17.55 -28.34
C GLN A 707 -15.00 -16.08 -28.48
N LYS A 708 -14.22 -15.57 -27.53
CA LYS A 708 -13.67 -14.23 -27.58
C LYS A 708 -12.75 -14.03 -28.78
N THR A 709 -11.93 -15.03 -29.11
CA THR A 709 -11.06 -15.00 -30.30
C THR A 709 -11.86 -14.83 -31.58
N VAL A 710 -12.93 -15.62 -31.76
CA VAL A 710 -13.82 -15.53 -32.95
C VAL A 710 -14.50 -14.16 -33.00
N LEU A 711 -15.04 -13.69 -31.88
CA LEU A 711 -15.71 -12.39 -31.77
C LEU A 711 -14.80 -11.21 -32.17
N LEU A 712 -13.55 -11.20 -31.68
CA LEU A 712 -12.57 -10.17 -32.01
C LEU A 712 -12.27 -10.11 -33.51
N ILE A 713 -12.07 -11.25 -34.12
CA ILE A 713 -11.80 -11.35 -35.57
C ILE A 713 -13.05 -10.96 -36.38
N ASP A 714 -14.25 -11.33 -35.96
CA ASP A 714 -15.49 -10.95 -36.65
C ASP A 714 -15.73 -9.44 -36.61
N LYS A 715 -15.50 -8.80 -35.49
CA LYS A 715 -15.57 -7.34 -35.39
C LYS A 715 -14.55 -6.66 -36.29
N PHE A 716 -13.33 -7.19 -36.35
CA PHE A 716 -12.31 -6.67 -37.26
C PHE A 716 -12.71 -6.85 -38.73
N HIS A 717 -13.27 -8.00 -39.10
CA HIS A 717 -13.73 -8.24 -40.47
C HIS A 717 -14.88 -7.28 -40.85
N ALA A 718 -15.84 -7.04 -39.96
CA ALA A 718 -16.90 -6.06 -40.20
C ALA A 718 -16.32 -4.65 -40.42
N PHE A 719 -15.43 -4.20 -39.53
CA PHE A 719 -14.73 -2.93 -39.65
C PHE A 719 -13.88 -2.83 -40.95
N LEU A 720 -13.16 -3.90 -41.27
CA LEU A 720 -12.31 -3.98 -42.46
C LEU A 720 -13.10 -3.78 -43.77
N PHE A 721 -14.29 -4.39 -43.86
CA PHE A 721 -15.10 -4.26 -45.07
C PHE A 721 -15.80 -2.92 -45.19
N ASP A 722 -16.10 -2.26 -44.07
CA ASP A 722 -16.64 -0.89 -44.04
C ASP A 722 -15.58 0.20 -44.30
N ALA A 723 -14.31 -0.10 -44.03
CA ALA A 723 -13.24 0.87 -44.19
C ALA A 723 -13.02 1.29 -45.66
N GLN A 724 -12.77 2.56 -45.89
CA GLN A 724 -12.48 3.11 -47.22
C GLN A 724 -11.03 2.92 -47.68
N ILE A 725 -10.65 1.67 -47.91
CA ILE A 725 -9.31 1.26 -48.37
C ILE A 725 -9.45 0.37 -49.64
N PRO A 726 -8.41 0.20 -50.45
CA PRO A 726 -8.44 -0.70 -51.61
C PRO A 726 -8.85 -2.13 -51.26
N TYR A 727 -9.68 -2.73 -52.10
CA TYR A 727 -10.24 -4.07 -51.93
C TYR A 727 -9.15 -5.14 -51.71
N ASP A 728 -8.05 -5.06 -52.45
CA ASP A 728 -6.94 -6.01 -52.33
C ASP A 728 -6.29 -6.00 -50.95
N ILE A 729 -6.25 -4.81 -50.33
CA ILE A 729 -5.72 -4.64 -48.95
C ILE A 729 -6.73 -5.21 -47.96
N LYS A 730 -8.04 -5.03 -48.15
CA LYS A 730 -9.06 -5.66 -47.34
C LYS A 730 -8.94 -7.18 -47.40
N LEU A 731 -8.84 -7.72 -48.60
CA LEU A 731 -8.75 -9.16 -48.82
C LEU A 731 -7.48 -9.75 -48.19
N LEU A 732 -6.33 -9.08 -48.31
CA LEU A 732 -5.09 -9.49 -47.68
C LEU A 732 -5.20 -9.54 -46.14
N ASN A 733 -5.70 -8.48 -45.52
CA ASN A 733 -5.86 -8.44 -44.07
C ASN A 733 -6.89 -9.48 -43.58
N TYR A 734 -7.98 -9.72 -44.35
CA TYR A 734 -8.93 -10.76 -44.07
C TYR A 734 -8.27 -12.15 -44.09
N MET A 735 -7.49 -12.47 -45.14
CA MET A 735 -6.79 -13.76 -45.24
C MET A 735 -5.80 -14.00 -44.10
N LEU A 736 -5.10 -12.95 -43.67
CA LEU A 736 -4.11 -13.05 -42.59
C LEU A 736 -4.73 -13.26 -41.20
N THR A 737 -6.01 -12.95 -41.05
CA THR A 737 -6.71 -13.06 -39.74
C THR A 737 -7.67 -14.24 -39.66
N VAL A 738 -8.13 -14.77 -40.81
CA VAL A 738 -9.13 -15.83 -40.89
C VAL A 738 -8.62 -17.15 -40.30
N GLU A 739 -7.34 -17.41 -40.38
CA GLU A 739 -6.72 -18.64 -39.89
C GLU A 739 -6.89 -18.81 -38.36
N ILE A 740 -6.62 -17.78 -37.58
CA ILE A 740 -6.83 -17.81 -36.15
C ILE A 740 -8.33 -18.01 -35.81
N LYS A 741 -9.22 -17.40 -36.61
CA LYS A 741 -10.66 -17.63 -36.46
C LYS A 741 -11.03 -19.09 -36.72
N LEU A 742 -10.47 -19.68 -37.75
CA LEU A 742 -10.67 -21.09 -38.08
C LEU A 742 -10.20 -22.01 -36.95
N GLU A 743 -8.98 -21.81 -36.47
CA GLU A 743 -8.43 -22.59 -35.35
C GLU A 743 -9.33 -22.49 -34.11
N ALA A 744 -9.74 -21.28 -33.74
CA ALA A 744 -10.62 -21.07 -32.61
C ALA A 744 -12.02 -21.70 -32.80
N THR A 745 -12.59 -21.59 -34.02
CA THR A 745 -13.89 -22.18 -34.34
C THR A 745 -13.83 -23.72 -34.33
N GLU A 746 -12.73 -24.30 -34.80
CA GLU A 746 -12.52 -25.75 -34.76
C GLU A 746 -12.42 -26.28 -33.33
N ARG A 747 -11.85 -25.50 -32.43
CA ARG A 747 -11.80 -25.80 -30.99
C ARG A 747 -13.17 -25.71 -30.30
N ILE A 748 -14.08 -24.83 -30.79
CA ILE A 748 -15.44 -24.71 -30.30
C ILE A 748 -16.33 -25.80 -30.88
N TYR A 749 -16.17 -26.11 -32.19
CA TYR A 749 -17.05 -27.04 -32.97
C TYR A 749 -16.19 -28.03 -33.75
N PRO A 750 -15.63 -29.06 -33.11
CA PRO A 750 -14.66 -29.95 -33.77
C PRO A 750 -15.20 -30.75 -34.96
N ASP A 751 -16.53 -30.98 -35.05
CA ASP A 751 -17.13 -31.81 -36.07
C ASP A 751 -18.15 -31.07 -36.96
N SER A 752 -18.05 -29.76 -37.14
CA SER A 752 -19.08 -29.00 -37.87
C SER A 752 -18.84 -28.98 -39.39
N GLN A 753 -19.92 -29.29 -40.15
CA GLN A 753 -19.95 -29.18 -41.62
C GLN A 753 -19.66 -27.73 -42.10
N GLN A 754 -19.94 -26.73 -41.27
CA GLN A 754 -19.65 -25.33 -41.53
C GLN A 754 -18.14 -25.02 -41.65
N MET A 755 -17.28 -25.79 -40.98
CA MET A 755 -15.83 -25.64 -41.10
C MET A 755 -15.30 -25.99 -42.47
N GLU A 756 -15.89 -27.05 -43.07
CA GLU A 756 -15.48 -27.50 -44.42
C GLU A 756 -15.93 -26.52 -45.50
N GLU A 757 -17.12 -25.94 -45.37
CA GLU A 757 -17.62 -24.88 -46.23
C GLU A 757 -16.79 -23.60 -46.12
N TYR A 758 -16.40 -23.25 -44.92
CA TYR A 758 -15.54 -22.08 -44.65
C TYR A 758 -14.14 -22.25 -45.25
N ARG A 759 -13.50 -23.43 -45.11
CA ARG A 759 -12.23 -23.79 -45.77
C ARG A 759 -12.34 -23.74 -47.27
N ARG A 760 -13.41 -24.21 -47.86
CA ARG A 760 -13.67 -24.14 -49.32
C ARG A 760 -13.84 -22.70 -49.80
N ALA A 761 -14.59 -21.87 -49.06
CA ALA A 761 -14.80 -20.46 -49.42
C ALA A 761 -13.46 -19.68 -49.43
N ILE A 762 -12.59 -19.90 -48.45
CA ILE A 762 -11.25 -19.25 -48.37
C ILE A 762 -10.35 -19.76 -49.52
N GLY A 763 -10.36 -21.05 -49.84
CA GLY A 763 -9.59 -21.61 -50.94
C GLY A 763 -9.97 -21.09 -52.34
N GLN A 764 -11.21 -20.54 -52.44
CA GLN A 764 -11.73 -19.99 -53.70
C GLN A 764 -11.53 -18.46 -53.85
N MET A 765 -11.07 -17.79 -52.82
CA MET A 765 -10.83 -16.34 -52.87
C MET A 765 -9.70 -16.00 -53.82
N LYS A 766 -9.97 -15.11 -54.80
CA LYS A 766 -8.96 -14.64 -55.78
C LYS A 766 -8.63 -13.18 -55.49
N ILE A 767 -7.36 -12.91 -55.20
CA ILE A 767 -6.86 -11.54 -55.08
C ILE A 767 -6.75 -10.96 -56.50
N ARG A 768 -7.40 -9.82 -56.78
CA ARG A 768 -7.38 -9.10 -58.05
C ARG A 768 -6.85 -7.69 -57.87
N GLY A 769 -5.94 -7.22 -58.74
CA GLY A 769 -5.38 -5.83 -58.74
C GLY A 769 -3.86 -5.78 -58.90
N PRO A 770 -3.27 -4.61 -59.12
CA PRO A 770 -1.83 -4.46 -59.36
C PRO A 770 -0.94 -4.90 -58.19
N ILE A 771 -1.45 -4.83 -56.97
CA ILE A 771 -0.76 -5.31 -55.75
C ILE A 771 -0.82 -6.84 -55.66
N SER A 772 -1.85 -7.45 -56.23
CA SER A 772 -2.02 -8.92 -56.26
C SER A 772 -0.89 -9.66 -56.96
N LEU A 773 -0.29 -9.06 -57.99
CA LEU A 773 0.84 -9.64 -58.69
C LEU A 773 2.12 -9.76 -57.83
N LEU A 774 2.26 -8.86 -56.85
CA LEU A 774 3.41 -8.87 -55.90
C LEU A 774 3.10 -9.67 -54.63
N LEU A 775 1.89 -9.58 -54.11
CA LEU A 775 1.54 -10.14 -52.79
C LEU A 775 0.84 -11.50 -52.87
N ALA A 776 0.17 -11.85 -54.00
CA ALA A 776 -0.51 -13.14 -54.14
C ALA A 776 0.44 -14.33 -54.02
N PRO A 777 1.67 -14.32 -54.56
CA PRO A 777 2.62 -15.41 -54.34
C PRO A 777 3.07 -15.54 -52.90
N ILE A 778 3.25 -14.41 -52.19
CA ILE A 778 3.67 -14.36 -50.78
C ILE A 778 2.55 -14.86 -49.90
N ALA A 779 1.32 -14.38 -50.11
CA ALA A 779 0.15 -14.81 -49.36
C ALA A 779 -0.17 -16.31 -49.60
N LYS A 780 -0.02 -16.77 -50.84
CA LYS A 780 -0.25 -18.17 -51.19
C LYS A 780 0.85 -19.08 -50.66
N TRP A 781 2.11 -18.61 -50.63
CA TRP A 781 3.24 -19.31 -50.02
C TRP A 781 3.07 -19.41 -48.51
N TYR A 782 2.71 -18.30 -47.82
CA TYR A 782 2.43 -18.23 -46.40
C TYR A 782 1.28 -19.17 -46.01
N TYR A 783 0.18 -19.12 -46.77
CA TYR A 783 -0.99 -19.98 -46.57
C TYR A 783 -0.64 -21.46 -46.73
N ASN A 784 0.10 -21.84 -47.81
CA ASN A 784 0.52 -23.23 -48.01
C ASN A 784 1.55 -23.68 -46.94
N TRP A 785 2.38 -22.79 -46.47
CA TRP A 785 3.33 -23.08 -45.42
C TRP A 785 2.66 -23.34 -44.08
N GLN A 786 1.63 -22.58 -43.76
CA GLN A 786 0.83 -22.77 -42.55
C GLN A 786 0.00 -24.05 -42.56
N ILE A 787 -0.63 -24.40 -43.72
CA ILE A 787 -1.34 -25.67 -43.88
C ILE A 787 -0.41 -26.90 -43.72
N THR A 788 0.84 -26.78 -44.13
CA THR A 788 1.83 -27.84 -43.93
C THR A 788 2.31 -27.99 -42.50
N LYS A 789 2.15 -26.96 -41.66
CA LYS A 789 2.42 -27.02 -40.21
C LYS A 789 1.30 -27.68 -39.40
N ILE A 790 0.06 -27.67 -39.90
CA ILE A 790 -1.15 -28.25 -39.25
C ILE A 790 -1.32 -29.74 -39.61
N LYS A 791 -0.59 -30.25 -40.63
CA LYS A 791 -0.45 -31.69 -40.88
C LYS A 791 0.77 -32.24 -40.13
#